data_1f51b36f292c7263dcce8256610ef53a
#
_entry.id   1f51b36f292c7263dcce8256610ef53a
#
_cell.length_a   1.000
_cell.length_b   1.000
_cell.length_c   1.000
_cell.angle_alpha   90.00
_cell.angle_beta   90.00
_cell.angle_gamma   90.00
#
_symmetry.space_group_name_H-M   'P 1'
#
loop_
_entity.id
_entity.type
_entity.pdbx_description
1 polymer ?
#
loop_
_entity_poly.entity_id
_entity_poly.type
_entity_poly.pdbx_seq_one_letter_code
_entity_poly.pdbx_strand_id
1 'polypeptide(L)'
;MRKFTFTTLCLAIATMVYGQSKLDLQSQMMLLQMRNTSIPTYNSRLRTFEQPKQVQQNVLAMIEFNGQQALAELKSQGVQVHRVRGNIAIVTLPTVDVERIAELKCVRRLELSRPVYQKMDIVRRATGIDKIHQGVNLPQAYTGKGVVTGIVDGGIDPNHINFLKPDGTTRFGYLSKITATTTTKQGYLYQNYYPRAVLDTMQQRDDTYPIEEFASDSYTNFHGTHTLGIMAGGYKGNILAAKSDDQNTSYNVTVPNLYYGGATESEIIASCGDLRDQFIAFGVDDIINYAKLSGPKRKPCVINLSLGSNVGAHDSTSVMNRFLALCGKEAIICVAAGNEADSPIALTANFDKADSTVQTFIRPMMEGEFKTPNKTYYNLRNGQICAYSNNADEFEFQIVVTNAARDNKVAVRIPVTTNTNGQPITYSSGGDYAITGAVVNSTFAKAFDGYISAASIKDPETDRYYVLAQFLTSDNQTTNKDGQYKLGLIIKSKKAGQRVDVYGDAQFVYFDDYDQQGWVKGSRNGSISDMACAANVISVGSYNVRNNWPSLDGFVYGYNKKGQNDDFPVGEISRFSSYGTLADGRNLPDICAPGASVISSVNTYCVTNPSMGYTPAALQAKSDKDGKTYFWHQSLGTSMATPVVAGAIALWLEANPNLTYKDVVRIIKETAVKDSYVTSTGDPVQWGAGKFDAYAGLKQVLLEKNETGIQGVKTGQEELPIITMTGSRSFTIFLADAKQLNVRAYNLSGQLLHSQAASGYETNIDASSWAKGVYLIQVNGSPAQRIVIY
;
A
#
# COMPACT_ATOMS: atom_id res chain seq x y z
N MET A 1 -59.43 -0.98 -6.84
CA MET A 1 -59.04 -2.37 -7.06
C MET A 1 -57.59 -2.37 -7.56
N ARG A 2 -56.61 -2.89 -6.90
CA ARG A 2 -56.37 -3.97 -5.98
C ARG A 2 -55.42 -3.56 -4.86
N LYS A 3 -55.85 -3.60 -3.62
CA LYS A 3 -55.01 -3.77 -2.44
C LYS A 3 -54.74 -5.25 -2.29
N PHE A 4 -53.50 -5.66 -2.46
CA PHE A 4 -52.93 -6.96 -2.10
C PHE A 4 -51.40 -6.71 -2.13
N THR A 5 -50.58 -6.93 -1.19
CA THR A 5 -50.54 -7.91 -0.12
C THR A 5 -49.19 -7.70 0.59
N PHE A 6 -49.09 -6.75 1.51
CA PHE A 6 -47.91 -6.65 2.38
C PHE A 6 -48.11 -7.48 3.67
N THR A 7 -49.37 -7.84 3.95
CA THR A 7 -49.75 -8.62 5.14
C THR A 7 -49.38 -10.09 5.02
N THR A 8 -49.29 -10.64 3.80
CA THR A 8 -48.97 -12.07 3.59
C THR A 8 -47.47 -12.36 3.78
N LEU A 9 -46.61 -11.37 3.57
CA LEU A 9 -45.17 -11.55 3.78
C LEU A 9 -44.80 -11.57 5.28
N CYS A 10 -45.51 -10.79 6.10
CA CYS A 10 -45.31 -10.80 7.56
C CYS A 10 -45.87 -12.06 8.24
N LEU A 11 -46.97 -12.67 7.70
CA LEU A 11 -47.51 -13.93 8.24
C LEU A 11 -46.64 -15.15 7.89
N ALA A 12 -45.96 -15.12 6.71
CA ALA A 12 -45.04 -16.23 6.36
C ALA A 12 -43.77 -16.23 7.24
N ILE A 13 -43.37 -15.07 7.76
CA ILE A 13 -42.22 -14.98 8.70
C ILE A 13 -42.63 -15.37 10.12
N ALA A 14 -43.89 -15.13 10.50
CA ALA A 14 -44.39 -15.45 11.84
C ALA A 14 -44.65 -16.95 12.11
N THR A 15 -44.82 -17.78 11.06
CA THR A 15 -45.02 -19.23 11.19
C THR A 15 -43.74 -20.05 11.11
N MET A 16 -42.58 -19.45 10.85
CA MET A 16 -41.26 -20.12 10.80
C MET A 16 -40.55 -20.20 12.17
N VAL A 17 -41.13 -19.80 13.28
CA VAL A 17 -40.42 -19.66 14.59
C VAL A 17 -40.46 -20.93 15.46
N TYR A 18 -41.08 -22.03 15.05
CA TYR A 18 -41.07 -23.25 15.85
C TYR A 18 -40.75 -24.54 15.03
N GLY A 19 -39.52 -24.59 14.53
CA GLY A 19 -38.88 -25.79 14.03
C GLY A 19 -37.49 -25.42 13.58
N GLN A 20 -36.44 -26.11 14.01
CA GLN A 20 -35.09 -25.90 13.48
C GLN A 20 -35.14 -26.25 11.97
N SER A 21 -35.21 -25.21 11.12
CA SER A 21 -35.15 -25.40 9.67
C SER A 21 -33.86 -26.12 9.29
N LYS A 22 -33.98 -27.18 8.50
CA LYS A 22 -32.82 -27.91 7.97
C LYS A 22 -32.15 -27.21 6.81
N LEU A 23 -32.74 -26.08 6.38
CA LEU A 23 -32.09 -25.11 5.47
C LEU A 23 -31.31 -24.09 6.29
N ASP A 24 -30.05 -23.84 5.90
CA ASP A 24 -29.31 -22.73 6.49
C ASP A 24 -29.92 -21.37 6.11
N LEU A 25 -29.69 -20.35 6.93
CA LEU A 25 -30.30 -19.02 6.76
C LEU A 25 -30.03 -18.42 5.37
N GLN A 26 -28.84 -18.65 4.82
CA GLN A 26 -28.45 -18.14 3.52
C GLN A 26 -29.24 -18.81 2.38
N SER A 27 -29.45 -20.13 2.46
CA SER A 27 -30.30 -20.89 1.53
C SER A 27 -31.75 -20.45 1.58
N GLN A 28 -32.28 -20.14 2.77
CA GLN A 28 -33.63 -19.58 2.94
C GLN A 28 -33.77 -18.24 2.25
N MET A 29 -32.78 -17.32 2.43
CA MET A 29 -32.76 -16.01 1.78
C MET A 29 -32.64 -16.13 0.25
N MET A 30 -31.82 -17.06 -0.25
CA MET A 30 -31.68 -17.33 -1.69
C MET A 30 -32.99 -17.81 -2.29
N LEU A 31 -33.71 -18.70 -1.63
CA LEU A 31 -35.05 -19.17 -2.08
C LEU A 31 -36.07 -18.05 -2.14
N LEU A 32 -36.08 -17.18 -1.14
CA LEU A 32 -36.96 -15.98 -1.14
C LEU A 32 -36.65 -15.05 -2.31
N GLN A 33 -35.37 -14.84 -2.62
CA GLN A 33 -34.95 -14.04 -3.78
C GLN A 33 -35.34 -14.70 -5.12
N MET A 34 -35.18 -16.04 -5.24
CA MET A 34 -35.58 -16.80 -6.44
C MET A 34 -37.09 -16.81 -6.67
N ARG A 35 -37.90 -16.75 -5.60
CA ARG A 35 -39.36 -16.71 -5.68
C ARG A 35 -39.96 -15.33 -5.92
N ASN A 36 -39.24 -14.27 -5.53
CA ASN A 36 -39.68 -12.86 -5.69
C ASN A 36 -39.30 -12.26 -7.05
N THR A 37 -39.44 -13.01 -8.12
CA THR A 37 -39.10 -12.58 -9.48
C THR A 37 -40.06 -11.61 -10.13
N SER A 38 -41.04 -11.10 -9.41
CA SER A 38 -42.02 -10.14 -9.95
C SER A 38 -41.63 -8.66 -9.80
N ILE A 39 -40.48 -8.36 -9.19
CA ILE A 39 -39.99 -6.98 -9.03
C ILE A 39 -38.92 -6.73 -10.10
N PRO A 40 -39.17 -5.81 -11.06
CA PRO A 40 -38.15 -5.40 -12.01
C PRO A 40 -36.94 -4.81 -11.26
N THR A 41 -35.74 -5.31 -11.57
CA THR A 41 -34.52 -4.77 -11.00
C THR A 41 -34.10 -3.55 -11.81
N TYR A 42 -33.97 -2.39 -11.17
CA TYR A 42 -33.47 -1.20 -11.83
C TYR A 42 -31.98 -1.31 -12.10
N ASN A 43 -31.60 -1.33 -13.36
CA ASN A 43 -30.22 -1.29 -13.80
C ASN A 43 -29.76 0.16 -13.88
N SER A 44 -28.99 0.60 -12.87
CA SER A 44 -28.51 1.98 -12.77
C SER A 44 -27.51 2.37 -13.88
N ARG A 45 -26.88 1.40 -14.55
CA ARG A 45 -25.99 1.64 -15.69
C ARG A 45 -26.74 1.96 -16.97
N LEU A 46 -27.85 1.26 -17.20
CA LEU A 46 -28.67 1.41 -18.43
C LEU A 46 -29.83 2.37 -18.24
N ARG A 47 -30.09 2.85 -17.00
CA ARG A 47 -31.27 3.66 -16.63
C ARG A 47 -32.59 3.02 -17.04
N THR A 48 -32.65 1.70 -17.05
CA THR A 48 -33.81 0.90 -17.46
C THR A 48 -34.17 -0.13 -16.40
N PHE A 49 -35.45 -0.53 -16.37
CA PHE A 49 -35.86 -1.68 -15.59
C PHE A 49 -35.65 -2.94 -16.42
N GLU A 50 -34.87 -3.89 -15.90
CA GLU A 50 -34.69 -5.19 -16.53
C GLU A 50 -35.92 -6.06 -16.28
N GLN A 51 -36.36 -6.76 -17.30
CA GLN A 51 -37.46 -7.73 -17.21
C GLN A 51 -37.06 -8.81 -16.18
N PRO A 52 -38.02 -9.37 -15.44
CA PRO A 52 -37.77 -10.45 -14.49
C PRO A 52 -37.07 -11.61 -15.19
N LYS A 53 -35.92 -12.06 -14.65
CA LYS A 53 -35.28 -13.28 -15.15
C LYS A 53 -36.21 -14.47 -14.92
N GLN A 54 -36.30 -15.40 -15.91
CA GLN A 54 -37.02 -16.64 -15.72
C GLN A 54 -36.56 -17.34 -14.44
N VAL A 55 -37.52 -17.87 -13.67
CA VAL A 55 -37.25 -18.66 -12.47
C VAL A 55 -36.33 -19.83 -12.83
N GLN A 56 -35.21 -19.97 -12.16
CA GLN A 56 -34.30 -21.08 -12.33
C GLN A 56 -35.06 -22.37 -11.92
N GLN A 57 -35.38 -23.25 -12.89
CA GLN A 57 -36.19 -24.43 -12.63
C GLN A 57 -35.54 -25.44 -11.69
N ASN A 58 -34.19 -25.54 -11.73
CA ASN A 58 -33.41 -26.46 -10.91
C ASN A 58 -32.28 -25.72 -10.18
N VAL A 59 -31.94 -26.16 -8.98
CA VAL A 59 -30.84 -25.67 -8.19
C VAL A 59 -29.86 -26.78 -7.81
N LEU A 60 -28.59 -26.45 -7.71
CA LEU A 60 -27.55 -27.29 -7.12
C LEU A 60 -27.54 -27.09 -5.61
N ALA A 61 -27.40 -28.20 -4.87
CA ALA A 61 -27.35 -28.20 -3.43
C ALA A 61 -26.40 -29.27 -2.89
N MET A 62 -26.00 -29.10 -1.64
CA MET A 62 -25.38 -30.12 -0.82
C MET A 62 -26.38 -30.59 0.23
N ILE A 63 -26.60 -31.91 0.32
CA ILE A 63 -27.47 -32.53 1.33
C ILE A 63 -26.62 -33.38 2.26
N GLU A 64 -26.63 -33.06 3.54
CA GLU A 64 -26.19 -33.95 4.58
C GLU A 64 -27.36 -34.87 4.98
N PHE A 65 -27.17 -36.17 4.92
CA PHE A 65 -28.23 -37.15 5.10
C PHE A 65 -27.88 -38.17 6.19
N ASN A 66 -28.92 -38.82 6.74
CA ASN A 66 -28.81 -39.90 7.73
C ASN A 66 -29.48 -41.19 7.23
N GLY A 67 -28.82 -42.33 7.47
CA GLY A 67 -29.35 -43.66 7.21
C GLY A 67 -28.96 -44.27 5.88
N GLN A 68 -28.90 -45.61 5.85
CA GLN A 68 -28.42 -46.33 4.66
C GLN A 68 -29.34 -46.23 3.44
N GLN A 69 -30.64 -45.96 3.63
CA GLN A 69 -31.63 -45.84 2.56
C GLN A 69 -31.84 -44.40 2.05
N ALA A 70 -31.19 -43.42 2.68
CA ALA A 70 -31.40 -41.99 2.39
C ALA A 70 -31.21 -41.62 0.93
N LEU A 71 -30.20 -42.19 0.26
CA LEU A 71 -29.93 -41.90 -1.16
C LEU A 71 -31.02 -42.47 -2.07
N ALA A 72 -31.60 -43.61 -1.73
CA ALA A 72 -32.71 -44.19 -2.49
C ALA A 72 -34.00 -43.35 -2.28
N GLU A 73 -34.23 -42.88 -1.08
CA GLU A 73 -35.34 -41.99 -0.75
C GLU A 73 -35.24 -40.68 -1.49
N LEU A 74 -34.04 -40.00 -1.44
CA LEU A 74 -33.80 -38.77 -2.18
C LEU A 74 -34.03 -38.92 -3.68
N LYS A 75 -33.52 -39.99 -4.28
CA LYS A 75 -33.74 -40.31 -5.71
C LYS A 75 -35.23 -40.52 -6.05
N SER A 76 -35.96 -41.19 -5.19
CA SER A 76 -37.39 -41.41 -5.38
C SER A 76 -38.21 -40.14 -5.33
N GLN A 77 -37.71 -39.11 -4.64
CA GLN A 77 -38.27 -37.75 -4.56
C GLN A 77 -37.86 -36.80 -5.66
N GLY A 78 -37.21 -37.33 -6.74
CA GLY A 78 -36.79 -36.52 -7.88
C GLY A 78 -35.47 -35.79 -7.73
N VAL A 79 -34.70 -36.08 -6.67
CA VAL A 79 -33.37 -35.49 -6.46
C VAL A 79 -32.33 -36.21 -7.33
N GLN A 80 -31.64 -35.48 -8.20
CA GLN A 80 -30.56 -36.02 -9.01
C GLN A 80 -29.25 -35.97 -8.20
N VAL A 81 -28.73 -37.14 -7.83
CA VAL A 81 -27.50 -37.28 -7.06
C VAL A 81 -26.30 -37.39 -8.00
N HIS A 82 -25.35 -36.47 -7.91
CA HIS A 82 -24.13 -36.42 -8.74
C HIS A 82 -22.94 -37.11 -8.10
N ARG A 83 -22.67 -36.77 -6.80
CA ARG A 83 -21.54 -37.29 -6.04
C ARG A 83 -21.96 -37.51 -4.58
N VAL A 84 -21.30 -38.49 -3.95
CA VAL A 84 -21.50 -38.77 -2.51
C VAL A 84 -20.14 -38.96 -1.86
N ARG A 85 -19.94 -38.30 -0.70
CA ARG A 85 -18.78 -38.52 0.13
C ARG A 85 -19.22 -38.59 1.60
N GLY A 86 -19.06 -39.80 2.21
CA GLY A 86 -19.60 -40.04 3.55
C GLY A 86 -21.11 -39.88 3.54
N ASN A 87 -21.62 -39.01 4.39
CA ASN A 87 -23.04 -38.66 4.52
C ASN A 87 -23.44 -37.35 3.81
N ILE A 88 -22.61 -36.86 2.87
CA ILE A 88 -22.88 -35.63 2.09
C ILE A 88 -23.06 -36.01 0.62
N ALA A 89 -24.16 -35.57 0.02
CA ALA A 89 -24.43 -35.69 -1.40
C ALA A 89 -24.47 -34.34 -2.10
N ILE A 90 -23.82 -34.23 -3.27
CA ILE A 90 -23.98 -33.10 -4.20
C ILE A 90 -25.12 -33.46 -5.15
N VAL A 91 -26.14 -32.62 -5.22
CA VAL A 91 -27.40 -32.92 -5.89
C VAL A 91 -27.89 -31.74 -6.72
N THR A 92 -28.74 -32.06 -7.74
CA THR A 92 -29.63 -31.11 -8.38
C THR A 92 -31.07 -31.47 -8.05
N LEU A 93 -31.88 -30.46 -7.73
CA LEU A 93 -33.31 -30.65 -7.44
C LEU A 93 -34.11 -29.45 -7.93
N PRO A 94 -35.43 -29.64 -8.21
CA PRO A 94 -36.29 -28.54 -8.60
C PRO A 94 -36.37 -27.46 -7.50
N THR A 95 -36.30 -26.18 -7.88
CA THR A 95 -36.32 -25.03 -6.94
C THR A 95 -37.58 -25.03 -6.08
N VAL A 96 -38.68 -25.50 -6.63
CA VAL A 96 -39.99 -25.58 -5.93
C VAL A 96 -40.01 -26.67 -4.86
N ASP A 97 -39.16 -27.67 -4.95
CA ASP A 97 -39.12 -28.83 -4.04
C ASP A 97 -38.10 -28.69 -2.91
N VAL A 98 -37.28 -27.65 -2.89
CA VAL A 98 -36.16 -27.48 -1.93
C VAL A 98 -36.61 -27.60 -0.48
N GLU A 99 -37.69 -26.92 -0.07
CA GLU A 99 -38.21 -26.98 1.30
C GLU A 99 -38.75 -28.35 1.62
N ARG A 100 -39.54 -28.93 0.70
CA ARG A 100 -40.12 -30.29 0.86
C ARG A 100 -39.02 -31.34 1.06
N ILE A 101 -37.94 -31.26 0.23
CA ILE A 101 -36.81 -32.16 0.33
C ILE A 101 -36.03 -31.94 1.65
N ALA A 102 -35.85 -30.68 2.08
CA ALA A 102 -35.20 -30.39 3.37
C ALA A 102 -35.92 -31.00 4.57
N GLU A 103 -37.28 -31.11 4.52
CA GLU A 103 -38.08 -31.66 5.59
C GLU A 103 -38.08 -33.20 5.69
N LEU A 104 -37.57 -33.91 4.68
CA LEU A 104 -37.46 -35.36 4.73
C LEU A 104 -36.69 -35.84 5.97
N LYS A 105 -37.11 -36.94 6.57
CA LYS A 105 -36.48 -37.48 7.80
C LYS A 105 -35.03 -37.88 7.56
N CYS A 106 -34.72 -38.35 6.36
CA CYS A 106 -33.35 -38.71 5.96
C CYS A 106 -32.44 -37.52 5.74
N VAL A 107 -32.97 -36.31 5.59
CA VAL A 107 -32.15 -35.07 5.43
C VAL A 107 -31.83 -34.47 6.79
N ARG A 108 -30.56 -34.26 7.09
CA ARG A 108 -30.09 -33.57 8.27
C ARG A 108 -29.94 -32.08 8.03
N ARG A 109 -29.36 -31.71 6.86
CA ARG A 109 -29.14 -30.34 6.45
C ARG A 109 -29.12 -30.24 4.91
N LEU A 110 -29.66 -29.16 4.36
CA LEU A 110 -29.61 -28.83 2.93
C LEU A 110 -29.08 -27.42 2.79
N GLU A 111 -28.03 -27.29 1.97
CA GLU A 111 -27.42 -25.99 1.64
C GLU A 111 -27.44 -25.82 0.11
N LEU A 112 -28.00 -24.68 -0.36
CA LEU A 112 -27.99 -24.34 -1.77
C LEU A 112 -26.59 -23.95 -2.19
N SER A 113 -26.24 -24.28 -3.45
CA SER A 113 -24.97 -23.89 -4.05
C SER A 113 -24.84 -22.38 -4.06
N ARG A 114 -23.82 -21.89 -3.35
CA ARG A 114 -23.49 -20.47 -3.29
C ARG A 114 -22.63 -20.14 -4.50
N PRO A 115 -22.80 -18.96 -5.12
CA PRO A 115 -21.82 -18.48 -6.08
C PRO A 115 -20.50 -18.30 -5.36
N VAL A 116 -19.51 -19.13 -5.69
CA VAL A 116 -18.14 -18.97 -5.24
C VAL A 116 -17.51 -17.98 -6.21
N TYR A 117 -17.38 -16.74 -5.80
CA TYR A 117 -16.70 -15.73 -6.59
C TYR A 117 -15.22 -16.09 -6.65
N GLN A 118 -14.65 -16.00 -7.87
CA GLN A 118 -13.21 -16.14 -8.06
C GLN A 118 -12.52 -15.15 -7.12
N LYS A 119 -11.50 -15.63 -6.40
CA LYS A 119 -10.74 -14.81 -5.44
C LYS A 119 -10.05 -13.71 -6.24
N MET A 120 -10.53 -12.47 -6.08
CA MET A 120 -9.92 -11.26 -6.59
C MET A 120 -8.52 -11.09 -6.02
N ASP A 121 -7.66 -10.25 -6.63
CA ASP A 121 -6.29 -10.07 -6.14
C ASP A 121 -6.28 -9.77 -4.64
N ILE A 122 -5.38 -10.45 -3.94
CA ILE A 122 -5.28 -10.44 -2.48
C ILE A 122 -5.12 -9.01 -1.93
N VAL A 123 -4.40 -8.14 -2.64
CA VAL A 123 -4.10 -6.74 -2.24
C VAL A 123 -5.38 -5.93 -2.02
N ARG A 124 -6.27 -5.89 -3.01
CA ARG A 124 -7.52 -5.11 -2.91
C ARG A 124 -8.47 -5.68 -1.88
N ARG A 125 -8.45 -7.01 -1.69
CA ARG A 125 -9.25 -7.65 -0.64
C ARG A 125 -8.71 -7.34 0.75
N ALA A 126 -7.39 -7.44 0.94
CA ALA A 126 -6.73 -7.18 2.22
C ALA A 126 -6.98 -5.75 2.71
N THR A 127 -7.11 -4.79 1.79
CA THR A 127 -7.38 -3.37 2.09
C THR A 127 -8.85 -2.97 1.97
N GLY A 128 -9.74 -3.88 1.55
CA GLY A 128 -11.15 -3.58 1.36
C GLY A 128 -11.50 -2.76 0.11
N ILE A 129 -10.55 -2.47 -0.79
CA ILE A 129 -10.78 -1.74 -2.05
C ILE A 129 -11.83 -2.45 -2.92
N ASP A 130 -11.89 -3.78 -2.92
CA ASP A 130 -12.90 -4.54 -3.66
C ASP A 130 -14.33 -4.23 -3.19
N LYS A 131 -14.53 -4.02 -1.88
CA LYS A 131 -15.82 -3.61 -1.32
C LYS A 131 -16.22 -2.22 -1.80
N ILE A 132 -15.23 -1.32 -1.95
CA ILE A 132 -15.44 0.04 -2.46
C ILE A 132 -15.87 0.00 -3.92
N HIS A 133 -15.16 -0.77 -4.76
CA HIS A 133 -15.48 -0.93 -6.18
C HIS A 133 -16.84 -1.57 -6.42
N GLN A 134 -17.34 -2.38 -5.48
CA GLN A 134 -18.65 -3.00 -5.54
C GLN A 134 -19.75 -2.14 -4.90
N GLY A 135 -19.40 -1.05 -4.23
CA GLY A 135 -20.35 -0.21 -3.49
C GLY A 135 -21.00 -0.90 -2.30
N VAL A 136 -20.32 -1.90 -1.70
CA VAL A 136 -20.89 -2.69 -0.58
C VAL A 136 -21.16 -1.80 0.62
N ASN A 137 -22.43 -1.65 0.98
CA ASN A 137 -22.89 -0.77 2.07
C ASN A 137 -22.35 0.67 1.95
N LEU A 138 -22.22 1.17 0.71
CA LEU A 138 -21.82 2.53 0.37
C LEU A 138 -22.90 3.18 -0.49
N PRO A 139 -22.99 4.52 -0.57
CA PRO A 139 -23.97 5.21 -1.43
C PRO A 139 -23.82 4.87 -2.91
N GLN A 140 -22.60 4.58 -3.34
CA GLN A 140 -22.23 4.17 -4.71
C GLN A 140 -20.90 3.42 -4.71
N ALA A 141 -20.51 2.88 -5.86
CA ALA A 141 -19.15 2.45 -6.12
C ALA A 141 -18.25 3.67 -6.36
N TYR A 142 -17.01 3.61 -5.86
CA TYR A 142 -16.01 4.65 -6.09
C TYR A 142 -14.84 4.06 -6.87
N THR A 143 -14.31 4.80 -7.83
CA THR A 143 -13.32 4.33 -8.82
C THR A 143 -12.17 5.32 -9.03
N GLY A 144 -12.16 6.44 -8.28
CA GLY A 144 -11.23 7.56 -8.43
C GLY A 144 -11.65 8.54 -9.53
N LYS A 145 -12.91 8.48 -9.98
CA LYS A 145 -13.43 9.35 -11.05
C LYS A 145 -13.38 10.82 -10.65
N GLY A 146 -12.82 11.67 -11.53
CA GLY A 146 -12.68 13.10 -11.26
C GLY A 146 -11.45 13.47 -10.41
N VAL A 147 -10.66 12.49 -10.01
CA VAL A 147 -9.42 12.67 -9.24
C VAL A 147 -8.20 12.53 -10.16
N VAL A 148 -7.18 13.36 -9.94
CA VAL A 148 -5.86 13.22 -10.55
C VAL A 148 -5.01 12.28 -9.70
N THR A 149 -4.56 11.18 -10.32
CA THR A 149 -3.53 10.31 -9.75
C THR A 149 -2.20 10.62 -10.40
N GLY A 150 -1.27 11.15 -9.61
CA GLY A 150 0.06 11.53 -10.03
C GLY A 150 1.10 10.45 -9.69
N ILE A 151 2.11 10.31 -10.54
CA ILE A 151 3.25 9.45 -10.26
C ILE A 151 4.53 10.08 -10.79
N VAL A 152 5.61 9.97 -10.00
CA VAL A 152 6.98 10.25 -10.44
C VAL A 152 7.79 8.99 -10.26
N ASP A 153 8.39 8.46 -11.35
CA ASP A 153 9.14 7.19 -11.33
C ASP A 153 10.19 7.15 -12.45
N GLY A 154 11.02 6.09 -12.50
CA GLY A 154 12.10 5.97 -13.49
C GLY A 154 11.61 5.86 -14.93
N GLY A 155 10.51 5.17 -15.17
CA GLY A 155 9.92 4.98 -16.50
C GLY A 155 8.51 4.42 -16.41
N ILE A 156 7.75 4.53 -17.50
CA ILE A 156 6.35 4.08 -17.58
C ILE A 156 6.05 3.65 -19.02
N ASP A 157 5.35 2.52 -19.17
CA ASP A 157 4.74 2.11 -20.45
C ASP A 157 3.34 2.73 -20.59
N PRO A 158 3.17 3.86 -21.30
CA PRO A 158 1.86 4.51 -21.42
C PRO A 158 0.89 3.72 -22.30
N ASN A 159 1.39 2.75 -23.05
CA ASN A 159 0.62 1.96 -24.00
C ASN A 159 0.05 0.69 -23.37
N HIS A 160 0.41 0.38 -22.12
CA HIS A 160 -0.11 -0.80 -21.45
C HIS A 160 -1.63 -0.70 -21.30
N ILE A 161 -2.35 -1.79 -21.69
CA ILE A 161 -3.83 -1.85 -21.70
C ILE A 161 -4.47 -1.42 -20.38
N ASN A 162 -3.75 -1.57 -19.26
CA ASN A 162 -4.21 -1.19 -17.93
C ASN A 162 -4.43 0.34 -17.78
N PHE A 163 -3.86 1.14 -18.67
CA PHE A 163 -3.93 2.61 -18.64
C PHE A 163 -4.84 3.19 -19.72
N LEU A 164 -5.57 2.32 -20.43
CA LEU A 164 -6.51 2.72 -21.45
C LEU A 164 -7.94 2.74 -20.91
N LYS A 165 -8.76 3.56 -21.54
CA LYS A 165 -10.21 3.52 -21.39
C LYS A 165 -10.80 2.36 -22.20
N PRO A 166 -12.08 1.99 -21.98
CA PRO A 166 -12.74 0.95 -22.74
C PRO A 166 -12.80 1.21 -24.26
N ASP A 167 -12.77 2.47 -24.67
CA ASP A 167 -12.75 2.90 -26.07
C ASP A 167 -11.35 2.84 -26.73
N GLY A 168 -10.33 2.42 -25.99
CA GLY A 168 -8.94 2.33 -26.43
C GLY A 168 -8.14 3.64 -26.32
N THR A 169 -8.76 4.75 -25.92
CA THR A 169 -8.03 6.00 -25.70
C THR A 169 -7.30 6.00 -24.35
N THR A 170 -6.26 6.82 -24.24
CA THR A 170 -5.46 6.88 -23.01
C THR A 170 -6.21 7.52 -21.83
N ARG A 171 -5.90 7.07 -20.61
CA ARG A 171 -6.30 7.73 -19.36
C ARG A 171 -5.33 8.81 -18.91
N PHE A 172 -4.15 8.90 -19.55
CA PHE A 172 -3.21 9.98 -19.26
C PHE A 172 -3.77 11.34 -19.69
N GLY A 173 -3.67 12.34 -18.83
CA GLY A 173 -3.80 13.73 -19.19
C GLY A 173 -2.55 14.21 -19.93
N TYR A 174 -1.40 13.88 -19.35
CA TYR A 174 -0.09 13.92 -20.03
C TYR A 174 0.92 12.97 -19.33
N LEU A 175 2.03 12.75 -20.03
CA LEU A 175 3.25 12.16 -19.51
C LEU A 175 4.42 13.09 -19.82
N SER A 176 5.29 13.36 -18.85
CA SER A 176 6.54 14.08 -19.07
C SER A 176 7.75 13.16 -18.85
N LYS A 177 8.80 13.38 -19.64
CA LYS A 177 10.11 12.77 -19.42
C LYS A 177 11.12 13.85 -19.12
N ILE A 178 11.80 13.70 -17.98
CA ILE A 178 12.79 14.68 -17.48
C ILE A 178 14.16 14.00 -17.41
N THR A 179 15.13 14.54 -18.15
CA THR A 179 16.50 14.02 -18.17
C THR A 179 17.51 15.16 -18.15
N ALA A 180 18.70 14.88 -17.59
CA ALA A 180 19.83 15.78 -17.76
C ALA A 180 20.41 15.63 -19.16
N THR A 181 20.54 16.73 -19.91
CA THR A 181 21.26 16.66 -21.18
C THR A 181 22.73 17.06 -21.00
N THR A 182 23.60 16.22 -21.54
CA THR A 182 25.05 16.53 -21.64
C THR A 182 25.42 17.22 -22.95
N THR A 183 24.46 17.42 -23.86
CA THR A 183 24.72 17.89 -25.23
C THR A 183 24.89 19.40 -25.35
N THR A 184 24.56 20.18 -24.33
CA THR A 184 24.83 21.60 -24.29
C THR A 184 25.88 21.92 -23.24
N LYS A 185 26.83 22.81 -23.58
CA LYS A 185 27.90 23.28 -22.67
C LYS A 185 27.40 23.83 -21.31
N GLN A 186 26.12 23.93 -21.12
CA GLN A 186 25.47 24.54 -19.95
C GLN A 186 24.61 23.56 -19.12
N GLY A 187 24.47 22.28 -19.53
CA GLY A 187 23.78 21.26 -18.73
C GLY A 187 22.33 21.59 -18.37
N TYR A 188 21.51 21.95 -19.36
CA TYR A 188 20.11 22.27 -19.11
C TYR A 188 19.28 21.02 -18.82
N LEU A 189 18.28 21.19 -17.97
CA LEU A 189 17.17 20.28 -17.81
C LEU A 189 16.43 20.12 -19.15
N TYR A 190 16.29 18.89 -19.64
CA TYR A 190 15.52 18.59 -20.83
C TYR A 190 14.21 17.91 -20.40
N GLN A 191 13.07 18.48 -20.82
CA GLN A 191 11.78 17.97 -20.50
C GLN A 191 10.94 17.84 -21.78
N ASN A 192 10.50 16.61 -22.07
CA ASN A 192 9.55 16.33 -23.13
C ASN A 192 8.16 16.13 -22.53
N TYR A 193 7.17 16.81 -23.09
CA TYR A 193 5.77 16.66 -22.74
C TYR A 193 5.02 15.90 -23.83
N TYR A 194 4.30 14.87 -23.40
CA TYR A 194 3.43 14.06 -24.23
C TYR A 194 1.98 14.24 -23.78
N PRO A 195 1.25 15.21 -24.35
CA PRO A 195 -0.15 15.43 -24.01
C PRO A 195 -1.02 14.28 -24.52
N ARG A 196 -2.22 14.14 -23.97
CA ARG A 196 -3.18 13.08 -24.30
C ARG A 196 -3.30 12.82 -25.80
N ALA A 197 -3.51 13.86 -26.61
CA ALA A 197 -3.67 13.72 -28.06
C ALA A 197 -2.46 13.06 -28.75
N VAL A 198 -1.24 13.33 -28.27
CA VAL A 198 -0.02 12.67 -28.74
C VAL A 198 0.00 11.22 -28.31
N LEU A 199 -0.30 10.93 -27.02
CA LEU A 199 -0.34 9.57 -26.51
C LEU A 199 -1.41 8.71 -27.19
N ASP A 200 -2.59 9.26 -27.49
CA ASP A 200 -3.64 8.58 -28.25
C ASP A 200 -3.18 8.24 -29.69
N THR A 201 -2.46 9.17 -30.34
CA THR A 201 -1.89 8.93 -31.67
C THR A 201 -0.82 7.83 -31.65
N MET A 202 -0.02 7.79 -30.59
CA MET A 202 1.02 6.77 -30.39
C MET A 202 0.44 5.35 -30.29
N GLN A 203 -0.68 5.22 -29.62
CA GLN A 203 -1.40 3.96 -29.48
C GLN A 203 -1.87 3.34 -30.80
N GLN A 204 -2.22 4.20 -31.76
CA GLN A 204 -2.74 3.81 -33.06
C GLN A 204 -1.63 3.41 -34.05
N ARG A 205 -0.36 3.71 -33.75
CA ARG A 205 0.78 3.39 -34.62
C ARG A 205 1.33 2.01 -34.27
N ASP A 206 1.45 1.16 -35.29
CA ASP A 206 2.17 -0.10 -35.21
C ASP A 206 3.67 0.12 -34.98
N ASP A 207 4.23 -0.60 -34.00
CA ASP A 207 5.64 -1.00 -33.78
C ASP A 207 6.79 0.03 -33.78
N THR A 208 6.63 1.25 -34.22
CA THR A 208 7.77 2.17 -34.43
C THR A 208 7.88 3.29 -33.42
N TYR A 209 7.01 3.32 -32.42
CA TYR A 209 7.12 4.36 -31.41
C TYR A 209 8.21 4.00 -30.39
N PRO A 210 9.03 4.97 -29.95
CA PRO A 210 10.11 4.69 -29.04
C PRO A 210 9.56 4.38 -27.64
N ILE A 211 9.00 3.18 -27.47
CA ILE A 211 8.80 2.54 -26.18
C ILE A 211 10.12 2.62 -25.40
N GLU A 212 11.26 2.53 -26.09
CA GLU A 212 12.59 2.81 -25.56
C GLU A 212 12.71 4.17 -24.87
N GLU A 213 12.02 5.20 -25.34
CA GLU A 213 12.05 6.51 -24.68
C GLU A 213 11.39 6.49 -23.31
N PHE A 214 10.37 5.61 -23.13
CA PHE A 214 9.65 5.41 -21.86
C PHE A 214 10.13 4.15 -21.12
N ALA A 215 10.96 3.31 -21.75
CA ALA A 215 11.52 2.09 -21.22
C ALA A 215 12.71 2.33 -20.27
N SER A 216 12.89 3.56 -19.78
CA SER A 216 13.84 3.85 -18.69
C SER A 216 13.47 3.19 -17.36
N ASP A 217 12.34 2.50 -17.30
CA ASP A 217 12.06 1.42 -16.33
C ASP A 217 13.16 0.36 -16.30
N SER A 218 14.20 0.65 -17.05
CA SER A 218 15.44 0.01 -17.30
C SER A 218 15.69 -1.39 -16.74
N TYR A 219 16.19 -2.18 -17.60
CA TYR A 219 17.08 -3.33 -17.38
C TYR A 219 16.70 -4.37 -16.35
N THR A 220 15.94 -4.05 -15.31
CA THR A 220 15.68 -5.03 -14.25
C THR A 220 14.30 -4.96 -13.64
N ASN A 221 13.51 -3.89 -13.78
CA ASN A 221 12.37 -3.83 -12.84
C ASN A 221 11.11 -3.10 -13.28
N PHE A 222 10.85 -2.77 -14.55
CA PHE A 222 9.52 -2.26 -14.97
C PHE A 222 8.76 -1.47 -13.85
N HIS A 223 9.53 -0.77 -12.98
CA HIS A 223 9.08 -0.30 -11.66
C HIS A 223 7.92 0.69 -11.75
N GLY A 224 8.03 1.76 -12.54
CA GLY A 224 6.98 2.77 -12.63
C GLY A 224 5.70 2.26 -13.29
N THR A 225 5.81 1.38 -14.31
CA THR A 225 4.64 0.71 -14.90
C THR A 225 3.93 -0.18 -13.87
N HIS A 226 4.69 -0.86 -13.01
CA HIS A 226 4.16 -1.75 -11.99
C HIS A 226 3.44 -0.96 -10.88
N THR A 227 4.07 0.07 -10.34
CA THR A 227 3.52 0.92 -9.29
C THR A 227 2.29 1.71 -9.77
N LEU A 228 2.31 2.24 -10.99
CA LEU A 228 1.14 2.88 -11.60
C LEU A 228 -0.01 1.89 -11.79
N GLY A 229 0.29 0.64 -12.19
CA GLY A 229 -0.71 -0.42 -12.34
C GLY A 229 -1.42 -0.74 -11.02
N ILE A 230 -0.69 -0.73 -9.89
CA ILE A 230 -1.26 -0.89 -8.54
C ILE A 230 -2.15 0.30 -8.18
N MET A 231 -1.69 1.52 -8.43
CA MET A 231 -2.42 2.73 -8.08
C MET A 231 -3.67 2.92 -8.92
N ALA A 232 -3.52 2.82 -10.25
CA ALA A 232 -4.50 3.31 -11.20
C ALA A 232 -4.84 2.36 -12.35
N GLY A 233 -4.36 1.12 -12.40
CA GLY A 233 -4.70 0.17 -13.43
C GLY A 233 -6.21 -0.02 -13.57
N GLY A 234 -6.78 0.02 -14.80
CA GLY A 234 -8.24 0.04 -15.02
C GLY A 234 -8.78 -1.10 -15.89
N TYR A 235 -7.94 -1.91 -16.50
CA TYR A 235 -8.37 -2.99 -17.38
C TYR A 235 -9.03 -4.14 -16.63
N LYS A 236 -10.27 -4.43 -16.94
CA LYS A 236 -11.09 -5.50 -16.33
C LYS A 236 -11.51 -6.59 -17.33
N GLY A 237 -10.99 -6.54 -18.58
CA GLY A 237 -11.22 -7.57 -19.58
C GLY A 237 -10.52 -8.90 -19.26
N ASN A 238 -10.62 -9.88 -20.14
CA ASN A 238 -10.03 -11.20 -19.92
C ASN A 238 -8.52 -11.20 -20.09
N ILE A 239 -7.85 -12.00 -19.25
CA ILE A 239 -6.43 -12.31 -19.27
C ILE A 239 -6.21 -13.81 -19.21
N LEU A 240 -5.13 -14.30 -19.78
CA LEU A 240 -4.61 -15.64 -19.48
C LEU A 240 -3.79 -15.54 -18.19
N ALA A 241 -4.27 -16.11 -17.11
CA ALA A 241 -3.63 -16.09 -15.81
C ALA A 241 -3.16 -17.48 -15.38
N ALA A 242 -2.01 -17.54 -14.74
CA ALA A 242 -1.55 -18.73 -14.07
C ALA A 242 -2.33 -18.95 -12.77
N LYS A 243 -2.74 -20.19 -12.50
CA LYS A 243 -3.36 -20.64 -11.25
C LYS A 243 -2.66 -21.88 -10.75
N SER A 244 -2.82 -22.19 -9.49
CA SER A 244 -2.30 -23.42 -8.89
C SER A 244 -3.27 -23.95 -7.84
N ASP A 245 -3.36 -25.29 -7.79
CA ASP A 245 -4.05 -26.02 -6.73
C ASP A 245 -3.06 -26.65 -5.75
N ASP A 246 -1.75 -26.57 -6.03
CA ASP A 246 -0.66 -27.06 -5.16
C ASP A 246 0.48 -26.00 -5.05
N GLN A 247 1.58 -26.37 -4.40
CA GLN A 247 2.73 -25.48 -4.17
C GLN A 247 3.83 -25.59 -5.25
N ASN A 248 3.67 -26.45 -6.24
CA ASN A 248 4.73 -26.80 -7.19
C ASN A 248 4.36 -26.51 -8.64
N THR A 249 3.10 -26.81 -9.02
CA THR A 249 2.65 -26.75 -10.41
C THR A 249 1.58 -25.68 -10.62
N SER A 250 1.63 -25.04 -11.77
CA SER A 250 0.62 -24.08 -12.21
C SER A 250 -0.02 -24.52 -13.54
N TYR A 251 -1.20 -24.01 -13.80
CA TYR A 251 -1.91 -24.15 -15.06
C TYR A 251 -2.49 -22.82 -15.50
N ASN A 252 -2.65 -22.64 -16.81
CA ASN A 252 -3.10 -21.39 -17.39
C ASN A 252 -4.61 -21.42 -17.65
N VAL A 253 -5.31 -20.34 -17.28
CA VAL A 253 -6.76 -20.20 -17.44
C VAL A 253 -7.12 -18.78 -17.84
N THR A 254 -8.08 -18.66 -18.76
CA THR A 254 -8.64 -17.36 -19.14
C THR A 254 -9.69 -16.92 -18.11
N VAL A 255 -9.44 -15.77 -17.49
CA VAL A 255 -10.31 -15.19 -16.45
C VAL A 255 -10.39 -13.67 -16.63
N PRO A 256 -11.42 -12.99 -16.08
CA PRO A 256 -11.39 -11.54 -15.95
C PRO A 256 -10.13 -11.08 -15.21
N ASN A 257 -9.55 -9.95 -15.63
CA ASN A 257 -8.32 -9.45 -15.02
C ASN A 257 -8.51 -9.20 -13.52
N LEU A 258 -7.69 -9.85 -12.72
CA LEU A 258 -7.66 -9.71 -11.27
C LEU A 258 -6.65 -8.65 -10.80
N TYR A 259 -5.72 -8.24 -11.69
CA TYR A 259 -4.55 -7.43 -11.38
C TYR A 259 -4.71 -5.97 -11.82
N TYR A 260 -5.90 -5.39 -11.61
CA TYR A 260 -6.16 -3.97 -11.77
C TYR A 260 -5.97 -3.21 -10.44
N GLY A 261 -5.81 -1.88 -10.51
CA GLY A 261 -5.46 -1.05 -9.37
C GLY A 261 -6.64 -0.55 -8.53
N GLY A 262 -6.34 0.41 -7.64
CA GLY A 262 -7.31 1.07 -6.78
C GLY A 262 -8.17 2.10 -7.54
N ALA A 263 -7.56 3.10 -8.17
CA ALA A 263 -8.23 4.23 -8.83
C ALA A 263 -8.48 3.97 -10.33
N THR A 264 -9.38 3.03 -10.65
CA THR A 264 -9.56 2.49 -12.00
C THR A 264 -10.10 3.48 -13.04
N GLU A 265 -10.68 4.62 -12.63
CA GLU A 265 -11.23 5.65 -13.52
C GLU A 265 -10.64 7.06 -13.27
N SER A 266 -9.55 7.15 -12.47
CA SER A 266 -8.84 8.41 -12.27
C SER A 266 -8.16 8.90 -13.55
N GLU A 267 -7.89 10.19 -13.61
CA GLU A 267 -7.01 10.76 -14.65
C GLU A 267 -5.55 10.61 -14.21
N ILE A 268 -4.72 10.08 -15.08
CA ILE A 268 -3.32 9.78 -14.79
C ILE A 268 -2.43 10.92 -15.27
N ILE A 269 -1.56 11.42 -14.40
CA ILE A 269 -0.49 12.36 -14.76
C ILE A 269 0.82 11.75 -14.30
N ALA A 270 1.76 11.62 -15.21
CA ALA A 270 3.01 10.94 -14.93
C ALA A 270 4.23 11.79 -15.31
N SER A 271 5.27 11.69 -14.50
CA SER A 271 6.60 12.17 -14.80
C SER A 271 7.60 11.03 -14.66
N CYS A 272 8.45 10.83 -15.65
CA CYS A 272 9.46 9.77 -15.63
C CYS A 272 10.83 10.31 -16.09
N GLY A 273 11.89 9.54 -15.85
CA GLY A 273 13.25 9.87 -16.29
C GLY A 273 14.29 9.66 -15.19
N ASP A 274 15.31 10.53 -15.15
CA ASP A 274 16.34 10.43 -14.13
C ASP A 274 15.77 10.69 -12.73
N LEU A 275 16.09 9.80 -11.79
CA LEU A 275 15.62 9.92 -10.40
C LEU A 275 16.65 10.72 -9.59
N ARG A 276 16.52 12.05 -9.64
CA ARG A 276 17.25 13.02 -8.83
C ARG A 276 16.28 13.96 -8.15
N ASP A 277 16.63 14.48 -7.00
CA ASP A 277 15.78 15.37 -6.20
C ASP A 277 15.09 16.46 -7.02
N GLN A 278 15.86 17.16 -7.86
CA GLN A 278 15.33 18.25 -8.68
C GLN A 278 14.32 17.76 -9.71
N PHE A 279 14.53 16.59 -10.30
CA PHE A 279 13.64 16.05 -11.33
C PHE A 279 12.36 15.49 -10.69
N ILE A 280 12.49 14.89 -9.52
CA ILE A 280 11.34 14.47 -8.71
C ILE A 280 10.52 15.71 -8.32
N ALA A 281 11.17 16.78 -7.87
CA ALA A 281 10.51 18.04 -7.52
C ALA A 281 9.77 18.64 -8.72
N PHE A 282 10.36 18.69 -9.90
CA PHE A 282 9.69 19.13 -11.13
C PHE A 282 8.46 18.28 -11.44
N GLY A 283 8.60 16.96 -11.40
CA GLY A 283 7.49 16.06 -11.67
C GLY A 283 6.32 16.25 -10.70
N VAL A 284 6.60 16.42 -9.40
CA VAL A 284 5.58 16.70 -8.38
C VAL A 284 4.88 18.04 -8.64
N ASP A 285 5.64 19.10 -8.95
CA ASP A 285 5.09 20.43 -9.22
C ASP A 285 4.22 20.43 -10.48
N ASP A 286 4.67 19.79 -11.55
CA ASP A 286 3.92 19.64 -12.80
C ASP A 286 2.56 18.95 -12.57
N ILE A 287 2.53 17.87 -11.79
CA ILE A 287 1.29 17.14 -11.46
C ILE A 287 0.33 18.05 -10.69
N ILE A 288 0.82 18.79 -9.70
CA ILE A 288 0.02 19.72 -8.91
C ILE A 288 -0.53 20.84 -9.79
N ASN A 289 0.31 21.42 -10.67
CA ASN A 289 -0.09 22.47 -11.58
C ASN A 289 -1.13 21.99 -12.58
N TYR A 290 -1.00 20.77 -13.10
CA TYR A 290 -2.04 20.16 -13.94
C TYR A 290 -3.37 20.06 -13.17
N ALA A 291 -3.36 19.55 -11.94
CA ALA A 291 -4.57 19.43 -11.14
C ALA A 291 -5.24 20.78 -10.85
N LYS A 292 -4.44 21.86 -10.74
CA LYS A 292 -4.96 23.24 -10.58
C LYS A 292 -5.60 23.80 -11.85
N LEU A 293 -5.03 23.51 -13.02
CA LEU A 293 -5.35 24.20 -14.27
C LEU A 293 -6.23 23.38 -15.22
N SER A 294 -6.45 22.10 -14.97
CA SER A 294 -7.11 21.18 -15.90
C SER A 294 -8.65 21.29 -15.96
N GLY A 295 -9.26 22.34 -15.39
CA GLY A 295 -10.70 22.55 -15.41
C GLY A 295 -11.12 23.85 -14.74
N PRO A 296 -12.43 24.15 -14.69
CA PRO A 296 -12.94 25.37 -14.07
C PRO A 296 -12.78 25.39 -12.54
N LYS A 297 -12.52 24.22 -11.94
CA LYS A 297 -12.20 24.04 -10.53
C LYS A 297 -10.98 23.13 -10.42
N ARG A 298 -10.14 23.39 -9.42
CA ARG A 298 -9.05 22.50 -9.05
C ARG A 298 -9.57 21.07 -8.87
N LYS A 299 -8.92 20.09 -9.49
CA LYS A 299 -9.18 18.66 -9.24
C LYS A 299 -8.47 18.22 -7.97
N PRO A 300 -9.09 17.36 -7.14
CA PRO A 300 -8.37 16.69 -6.06
C PRO A 300 -7.25 15.84 -6.64
N CYS A 301 -6.11 15.80 -5.93
CA CYS A 301 -4.89 15.16 -6.42
C CYS A 301 -4.22 14.32 -5.34
N VAL A 302 -3.81 13.10 -5.71
CA VAL A 302 -2.93 12.25 -4.91
C VAL A 302 -1.73 11.83 -5.74
N ILE A 303 -0.53 11.90 -5.15
CA ILE A 303 0.75 11.62 -5.81
C ILE A 303 1.43 10.44 -5.13
N ASN A 304 1.91 9.48 -5.93
CA ASN A 304 2.72 8.35 -5.50
C ASN A 304 4.20 8.60 -5.79
N LEU A 305 5.02 8.49 -4.75
CA LEU A 305 6.48 8.51 -4.81
C LEU A 305 7.01 7.19 -4.24
N SER A 306 7.13 6.18 -5.10
CA SER A 306 7.74 4.89 -4.75
C SER A 306 9.27 4.98 -4.82
N LEU A 307 9.85 5.99 -4.19
CA LEU A 307 11.22 6.44 -4.31
C LEU A 307 11.79 6.76 -2.93
N GLY A 308 13.11 6.73 -2.79
CA GLY A 308 13.75 7.11 -1.55
C GLY A 308 15.28 7.12 -1.61
N SER A 309 15.90 7.67 -0.57
CA SER A 309 17.33 7.67 -0.29
C SER A 309 17.55 7.53 1.20
N ASN A 310 18.59 6.81 1.60
CA ASN A 310 19.00 6.71 3.01
C ASN A 310 20.05 7.77 3.40
N VAL A 311 20.47 8.60 2.44
CA VAL A 311 21.40 9.70 2.68
C VAL A 311 20.61 10.97 2.94
N GLY A 312 20.67 11.47 4.16
CA GLY A 312 19.91 12.64 4.59
C GLY A 312 19.87 12.75 6.12
N ALA A 313 19.29 13.84 6.63
CA ALA A 313 19.19 14.09 8.06
C ALA A 313 18.03 13.33 8.74
N HIS A 314 17.12 12.77 7.98
CA HIS A 314 15.91 12.07 8.42
C HIS A 314 15.06 12.89 9.43
N ASP A 315 14.96 14.20 9.22
CA ASP A 315 14.32 15.12 10.15
C ASP A 315 13.50 16.25 9.50
N SER A 316 13.17 16.12 8.21
CA SER A 316 12.45 17.12 7.41
C SER A 316 13.22 18.41 7.07
N THR A 317 14.49 18.54 7.40
CA THR A 317 15.24 19.81 7.22
C THR A 317 15.88 19.96 5.84
N SER A 318 16.02 18.85 5.07
CA SER A 318 16.53 18.93 3.69
C SER A 318 15.65 19.81 2.81
N VAL A 319 16.24 20.46 1.80
CA VAL A 319 15.48 21.33 0.87
C VAL A 319 14.39 20.52 0.15
N MET A 320 14.70 19.27 -0.24
CA MET A 320 13.73 18.38 -0.88
C MET A 320 12.55 18.06 0.07
N ASN A 321 12.83 17.75 1.33
CA ASN A 321 11.78 17.48 2.31
C ASN A 321 10.90 18.71 2.57
N ARG A 322 11.49 19.90 2.64
CA ARG A 322 10.74 21.16 2.75
C ARG A 322 9.90 21.46 1.52
N PHE A 323 10.41 21.16 0.32
CA PHE A 323 9.65 21.27 -0.91
C PHE A 323 8.44 20.33 -0.91
N LEU A 324 8.62 19.04 -0.58
CA LEU A 324 7.52 18.08 -0.47
C LEU A 324 6.50 18.50 0.60
N ALA A 325 6.96 19.06 1.72
CA ALA A 325 6.08 19.57 2.77
C ALA A 325 5.20 20.74 2.31
N LEU A 326 5.69 21.57 1.39
CA LEU A 326 4.90 22.63 0.74
C LEU A 326 3.88 22.02 -0.24
N CYS A 327 4.32 21.10 -1.07
CA CYS A 327 3.46 20.36 -2.01
C CYS A 327 2.35 19.58 -1.31
N GLY A 328 2.64 18.97 -0.14
CA GLY A 328 1.67 18.23 0.67
C GLY A 328 0.54 19.08 1.27
N LYS A 329 0.63 20.42 1.19
CA LYS A 329 -0.50 21.33 1.49
C LYS A 329 -1.48 21.45 0.33
N GLU A 330 -1.07 21.04 -0.86
CA GLU A 330 -1.82 21.19 -2.10
C GLU A 330 -2.28 19.87 -2.73
N ALA A 331 -1.58 18.79 -2.48
CA ALA A 331 -1.93 17.44 -2.91
C ALA A 331 -1.67 16.45 -1.78
N ILE A 332 -2.30 15.29 -1.79
CA ILE A 332 -1.93 14.21 -0.89
C ILE A 332 -0.73 13.48 -1.51
N ILE A 333 0.37 13.38 -0.78
CA ILE A 333 1.61 12.73 -1.27
C ILE A 333 1.88 11.48 -0.43
N CYS A 334 1.98 10.33 -1.07
CA CYS A 334 2.38 9.06 -0.46
C CYS A 334 3.82 8.74 -0.87
N VAL A 335 4.68 8.41 0.11
CA VAL A 335 6.10 8.14 -0.09
C VAL A 335 6.46 6.77 0.48
N ALA A 336 7.26 6.00 -0.25
CA ALA A 336 7.74 4.70 0.22
C ALA A 336 8.68 4.85 1.42
N ALA A 337 8.48 4.04 2.46
CA ALA A 337 9.29 4.07 3.68
C ALA A 337 10.75 3.65 3.44
N GLY A 338 11.01 2.83 2.42
CA GLY A 338 12.31 2.23 2.12
C GLY A 338 12.30 0.71 2.28
N ASN A 339 13.37 0.04 1.79
CA ASN A 339 13.44 -1.43 1.76
C ASN A 339 14.69 -1.99 2.49
N GLU A 340 15.18 -1.28 3.48
CA GLU A 340 16.50 -1.49 4.08
C GLU A 340 16.46 -2.02 5.52
N ALA A 341 15.26 -2.31 6.07
CA ALA A 341 15.14 -2.76 7.46
C ALA A 341 15.72 -4.15 7.74
N ASP A 342 16.12 -4.92 6.74
CA ASP A 342 16.85 -6.17 6.96
C ASP A 342 18.34 -5.95 7.25
N SER A 343 18.83 -4.71 7.07
CA SER A 343 20.22 -4.33 7.29
C SER A 343 20.36 -3.21 8.33
N PRO A 344 21.33 -3.28 9.25
CA PRO A 344 21.55 -2.28 10.30
C PRO A 344 22.33 -1.09 9.74
N ILE A 345 21.67 -0.21 8.98
CA ILE A 345 22.28 0.93 8.27
C ILE A 345 22.27 2.24 9.06
N ALA A 346 21.67 2.25 10.23
CA ALA A 346 21.61 3.43 11.09
C ALA A 346 22.41 3.23 12.37
N LEU A 347 22.92 4.30 12.92
CA LEU A 347 23.57 4.32 14.22
C LEU A 347 23.21 5.62 14.94
N THR A 348 22.60 5.51 16.12
CA THR A 348 22.39 6.65 17.00
C THR A 348 23.39 6.59 18.16
N ALA A 349 24.31 7.52 18.22
CA ALA A 349 25.29 7.66 19.28
C ALA A 349 24.79 8.70 20.30
N ASN A 350 24.44 8.24 21.50
CA ASN A 350 24.07 9.10 22.64
C ASN A 350 25.24 9.17 23.61
N PHE A 351 25.55 10.34 24.10
CA PHE A 351 26.72 10.61 24.92
C PHE A 351 26.35 11.30 26.26
N ASP A 352 26.43 10.54 27.34
CA ASP A 352 26.15 11.09 28.69
C ASP A 352 27.25 12.01 29.17
N LYS A 353 28.46 11.90 28.62
CA LYS A 353 29.64 12.67 29.00
C LYS A 353 30.38 13.18 27.79
N ALA A 354 31.06 14.34 27.97
CA ALA A 354 32.04 14.80 26.99
C ALA A 354 33.18 13.79 26.82
N ASP A 355 33.84 13.84 25.68
CA ASP A 355 34.95 12.95 25.31
C ASP A 355 34.64 11.44 25.28
N SER A 356 33.37 11.07 25.36
CA SER A 356 32.95 9.68 25.19
C SER A 356 32.97 9.27 23.71
N THR A 357 33.19 7.99 23.43
CA THR A 357 33.29 7.47 22.08
C THR A 357 32.27 6.36 21.82
N VAL A 358 31.71 6.34 20.62
CA VAL A 358 30.98 5.21 20.03
C VAL A 358 31.72 4.79 18.78
N GLN A 359 31.92 3.49 18.59
CA GLN A 359 32.64 2.97 17.43
C GLN A 359 31.95 1.75 16.82
N THR A 360 31.96 1.66 15.48
CA THR A 360 31.32 0.59 14.70
C THR A 360 32.20 0.26 13.50
N PHE A 361 32.06 -0.96 12.97
CA PHE A 361 32.68 -1.31 11.68
C PHE A 361 31.75 -0.99 10.53
N ILE A 362 32.34 -0.64 9.38
CA ILE A 362 31.67 -0.41 8.11
C ILE A 362 31.83 -1.70 7.29
N ARG A 363 30.77 -2.50 7.23
CA ARG A 363 30.74 -3.73 6.43
C ARG A 363 30.22 -3.51 5.04
N PRO A 364 30.70 -4.26 4.02
CA PRO A 364 30.09 -4.29 2.71
C PRO A 364 28.73 -4.99 2.78
N MET A 365 27.75 -4.55 2.00
CA MET A 365 26.45 -5.22 1.89
C MET A 365 26.59 -6.62 1.31
N MET A 366 27.49 -6.81 0.35
CA MET A 366 27.82 -8.12 -0.21
C MET A 366 29.29 -8.43 0.06
N GLU A 367 29.54 -9.52 0.78
CA GLU A 367 30.87 -10.09 0.97
C GLU A 367 31.21 -11.02 -0.20
N GLY A 368 32.49 -11.03 -0.58
CA GLY A 368 33.01 -11.86 -1.66
C GLY A 368 33.38 -11.11 -2.94
N GLU A 369 33.38 -11.81 -4.04
CA GLU A 369 33.74 -11.25 -5.34
C GLU A 369 32.62 -10.50 -6.01
N PHE A 370 32.90 -9.28 -6.47
CA PHE A 370 32.03 -8.53 -7.37
C PHE A 370 32.78 -8.24 -8.69
N LYS A 371 32.25 -8.75 -9.80
CA LYS A 371 32.88 -8.65 -11.11
C LYS A 371 32.20 -7.62 -12.01
N THR A 372 32.99 -6.71 -12.54
CA THR A 372 32.61 -5.90 -13.69
C THR A 372 33.34 -6.41 -14.93
N PRO A 373 32.96 -6.02 -16.15
CA PRO A 373 33.70 -6.41 -17.37
C PRO A 373 35.20 -6.09 -17.33
N ASN A 374 35.59 -5.08 -16.57
CA ASN A 374 36.95 -4.56 -16.56
C ASN A 374 37.72 -4.84 -15.25
N LYS A 375 37.04 -5.22 -14.17
CA LYS A 375 37.67 -5.34 -12.85
C LYS A 375 36.91 -6.25 -11.91
N THR A 376 37.66 -6.98 -11.07
CA THR A 376 37.13 -7.74 -9.95
C THR A 376 37.42 -6.99 -8.66
N TYR A 377 36.38 -6.84 -7.83
CA TYR A 377 36.43 -6.24 -6.50
C TYR A 377 36.12 -7.31 -5.45
N TYR A 378 36.69 -7.15 -4.27
CA TYR A 378 36.42 -8.04 -3.14
C TYR A 378 35.87 -7.23 -1.97
N ASN A 379 34.73 -7.66 -1.38
CA ASN A 379 34.09 -6.94 -0.29
C ASN A 379 33.93 -5.46 -0.61
N LEU A 380 33.30 -5.18 -1.77
CA LEU A 380 33.18 -3.84 -2.31
C LEU A 380 32.30 -2.96 -1.42
N ARG A 381 32.85 -1.83 -1.01
CA ARG A 381 32.13 -0.72 -0.38
C ARG A 381 32.15 0.46 -1.33
N ASN A 382 31.02 0.79 -1.92
CA ASN A 382 30.88 1.90 -2.85
C ASN A 382 29.64 2.68 -2.48
N GLY A 383 29.75 3.79 -1.73
CA GLY A 383 28.62 4.54 -1.26
C GLY A 383 28.96 5.68 -0.34
N GLN A 384 28.00 6.07 0.46
CA GLN A 384 28.11 7.23 1.34
C GLN A 384 27.72 6.87 2.78
N ILE A 385 28.29 7.60 3.72
CA ILE A 385 27.86 7.66 5.11
C ILE A 385 27.68 9.13 5.46
N CYS A 386 26.55 9.48 6.06
CA CYS A 386 26.30 10.82 6.59
C CYS A 386 26.11 10.78 8.11
N ALA A 387 26.55 11.83 8.78
CA ALA A 387 26.40 12.00 10.22
C ALA A 387 25.92 13.41 10.56
N TYR A 388 25.00 13.51 11.52
CA TYR A 388 24.38 14.76 11.94
C TYR A 388 24.40 14.89 13.44
N SER A 389 24.83 16.04 13.98
CA SER A 389 24.58 16.37 15.38
C SER A 389 23.11 16.74 15.60
N ASN A 390 22.58 16.46 16.79
CA ASN A 390 21.21 16.86 17.13
C ASN A 390 21.07 18.35 17.47
N ASN A 391 22.19 19.07 17.67
CA ASN A 391 22.27 20.47 18.04
C ASN A 391 23.50 21.14 17.40
N ALA A 392 23.81 22.37 17.79
CA ALA A 392 24.94 23.15 17.30
C ALA A 392 26.32 22.68 17.84
N ASP A 393 26.40 21.57 18.57
CA ASP A 393 27.66 21.12 19.17
C ASP A 393 28.47 20.30 18.16
N GLU A 394 29.76 20.59 18.10
CA GLU A 394 30.72 19.81 17.31
C GLU A 394 30.89 18.39 17.87
N PHE A 395 31.25 17.49 17.02
CA PHE A 395 31.66 16.13 17.36
C PHE A 395 32.90 15.73 16.56
N GLU A 396 33.65 14.72 17.00
CA GLU A 396 34.71 14.16 16.18
C GLU A 396 34.18 12.98 15.38
N PHE A 397 34.51 12.99 14.07
CA PHE A 397 34.17 11.89 13.16
C PHE A 397 35.48 11.35 12.57
N GLN A 398 35.75 10.07 12.75
CA GLN A 398 36.98 9.45 12.28
C GLN A 398 36.66 8.15 11.57
N ILE A 399 37.09 8.05 10.32
CA ILE A 399 37.14 6.76 9.63
C ILE A 399 38.50 6.11 9.99
N VAL A 400 38.48 4.84 10.32
CA VAL A 400 39.66 4.14 10.80
C VAL A 400 39.89 2.84 10.05
N VAL A 401 41.15 2.49 9.88
CA VAL A 401 41.56 1.14 9.47
C VAL A 401 42.08 0.43 10.73
N THR A 402 41.50 -0.70 11.05
CA THR A 402 41.93 -1.51 12.20
C THR A 402 42.69 -2.75 11.72
N ASN A 403 43.43 -3.37 12.62
CA ASN A 403 44.16 -4.64 12.34
C ASN A 403 43.64 -5.72 13.30
N ALA A 404 42.96 -6.74 12.77
CA ALA A 404 42.41 -7.86 13.53
C ALA A 404 43.47 -8.70 14.23
N ALA A 405 44.65 -8.82 13.61
CA ALA A 405 45.81 -9.52 14.22
C ALA A 405 46.41 -8.79 15.46
N ARG A 406 45.90 -7.57 15.74
CA ARG A 406 46.30 -6.74 16.87
C ARG A 406 45.06 -6.29 17.66
N ASP A 407 44.14 -7.16 17.95
CA ASP A 407 42.90 -6.91 18.69
C ASP A 407 42.09 -5.73 18.10
N ASN A 408 42.04 -5.62 16.78
CA ASN A 408 41.40 -4.52 16.05
C ASN A 408 41.88 -3.11 16.50
N LYS A 409 43.15 -3.00 16.90
CA LYS A 409 43.76 -1.70 17.16
C LYS A 409 43.82 -0.87 15.89
N VAL A 410 43.55 0.43 16.06
CA VAL A 410 43.58 1.39 14.98
C VAL A 410 44.96 1.48 14.38
N ALA A 411 45.09 1.14 13.10
CA ALA A 411 46.33 1.22 12.33
C ALA A 411 46.45 2.56 11.55
N VAL A 412 45.33 3.12 11.09
CA VAL A 412 45.26 4.42 10.42
C VAL A 412 44.01 5.17 10.89
N ARG A 413 44.14 6.45 11.12
CA ARG A 413 43.03 7.38 11.35
C ARG A 413 42.91 8.35 10.20
N ILE A 414 41.70 8.49 9.70
CA ILE A 414 41.31 9.53 8.74
C ILE A 414 40.41 10.49 9.53
N PRO A 415 40.96 11.53 10.19
CA PRO A 415 40.17 12.46 10.96
C PRO A 415 39.39 13.36 10.03
N VAL A 416 38.10 13.43 10.22
CA VAL A 416 37.24 14.42 9.57
C VAL A 416 36.93 15.47 10.64
N THR A 417 37.55 16.63 10.55
CA THR A 417 37.17 17.74 11.43
C THR A 417 35.75 18.17 11.11
N THR A 418 34.99 18.51 12.13
CA THR A 418 33.54 18.79 11.97
C THR A 418 33.24 20.11 11.22
N ASN A 419 34.26 20.83 10.83
CA ASN A 419 34.14 22.01 10.00
C ASN A 419 35.30 22.10 9.01
N THR A 420 35.20 21.41 7.90
CA THR A 420 36.15 21.52 6.78
C THR A 420 35.75 22.63 5.80
N ASN A 421 34.71 23.41 6.11
CA ASN A 421 34.07 24.36 5.19
C ASN A 421 33.72 23.75 3.82
N GLY A 422 33.29 22.48 3.84
CA GLY A 422 32.96 21.71 2.62
C GLY A 422 34.17 21.23 1.83
N GLN A 423 35.44 21.48 2.29
CA GLN A 423 36.61 20.96 1.60
C GLN A 423 36.84 19.49 1.97
N PRO A 424 36.93 18.59 0.98
CA PRO A 424 37.11 17.18 1.28
C PRO A 424 38.53 16.86 1.74
N ILE A 425 38.63 15.95 2.69
CA ILE A 425 39.87 15.26 3.05
C ILE A 425 39.82 13.89 2.37
N THR A 426 40.77 13.61 1.48
CA THR A 426 40.75 12.39 0.69
C THR A 426 41.98 11.52 1.00
N TYR A 427 41.73 10.23 1.27
CA TYR A 427 42.77 9.19 1.35
C TYR A 427 42.60 8.24 0.16
N SER A 428 43.73 7.83 -0.42
CA SER A 428 43.75 6.97 -1.59
C SER A 428 44.83 5.88 -1.43
N SER A 429 44.62 4.72 -2.04
CA SER A 429 45.62 3.67 -2.22
C SER A 429 46.69 4.01 -3.26
N GLY A 430 46.46 5.07 -4.03
CA GLY A 430 47.34 5.41 -5.19
C GLY A 430 47.07 4.55 -6.40
N GLY A 431 48.00 4.50 -7.36
CA GLY A 431 47.83 3.73 -8.59
C GLY A 431 46.62 4.17 -9.41
N ASP A 432 45.77 3.22 -9.78
CA ASP A 432 44.51 3.44 -10.52
C ASP A 432 43.54 4.36 -9.79
N TYR A 433 43.72 4.55 -8.48
CA TYR A 433 42.89 5.38 -7.63
C TYR A 433 43.56 6.68 -7.20
N ALA A 434 44.61 7.11 -7.92
CA ALA A 434 45.26 8.36 -7.63
C ALA A 434 44.30 9.54 -7.85
N ILE A 435 44.09 10.34 -6.79
CA ILE A 435 43.27 11.56 -6.82
C ILE A 435 44.16 12.72 -6.47
N THR A 436 44.08 13.81 -7.26
CA THR A 436 44.86 15.01 -7.01
C THR A 436 44.55 15.58 -5.64
N GLY A 437 45.60 15.80 -4.84
CA GLY A 437 45.50 16.31 -3.46
C GLY A 437 45.13 15.25 -2.40
N ALA A 438 44.96 13.99 -2.78
CA ALA A 438 44.73 12.92 -1.84
C ALA A 438 45.99 12.54 -1.05
N VAL A 439 45.81 12.15 0.20
CA VAL A 439 46.85 11.55 1.02
C VAL A 439 47.01 10.07 0.61
N VAL A 440 48.15 9.72 0.04
CA VAL A 440 48.51 8.33 -0.23
C VAL A 440 49.15 7.74 1.04
N ASN A 441 48.41 6.79 1.69
CA ASN A 441 48.85 6.17 2.94
C ASN A 441 49.16 4.68 2.72
N SER A 442 50.38 4.27 3.07
CA SER A 442 50.84 2.90 2.83
C SER A 442 50.07 1.82 3.61
N THR A 443 49.55 2.15 4.80
CA THR A 443 48.74 1.20 5.58
C THR A 443 47.33 1.10 5.01
N PHE A 444 46.77 2.22 4.55
CA PHE A 444 45.48 2.20 3.83
C PHE A 444 45.59 1.38 2.53
N ALA A 445 46.67 1.59 1.75
CA ALA A 445 46.91 0.82 0.50
C ALA A 445 47.16 -0.67 0.72
N LYS A 446 47.72 -1.06 1.89
CA LYS A 446 47.80 -2.49 2.28
C LYS A 446 46.44 -3.09 2.63
N ALA A 447 45.54 -2.28 3.16
CA ALA A 447 44.20 -2.75 3.57
C ALA A 447 43.25 -2.80 2.38
N PHE A 448 43.21 -1.72 1.58
CA PHE A 448 42.20 -1.50 0.56
C PHE A 448 42.76 -0.95 -0.73
N ASP A 449 42.19 -1.36 -1.84
CA ASP A 449 42.26 -0.69 -3.13
C ASP A 449 41.06 0.30 -3.25
N GLY A 450 41.36 1.58 -3.49
CA GLY A 450 40.29 2.57 -3.59
C GLY A 450 40.60 3.90 -2.93
N TYR A 451 39.55 4.62 -2.56
CA TYR A 451 39.63 5.91 -1.88
C TYR A 451 38.48 6.14 -0.90
N ILE A 452 38.72 7.04 0.04
CA ILE A 452 37.75 7.64 0.96
C ILE A 452 37.89 9.15 0.89
N SER A 453 36.77 9.85 0.68
CA SER A 453 36.73 11.30 0.66
C SER A 453 35.65 11.76 1.62
N ALA A 454 35.98 12.61 2.60
CA ALA A 454 35.02 13.08 3.59
C ALA A 454 35.12 14.60 3.78
N ALA A 455 33.98 15.23 3.90
CA ALA A 455 33.85 16.67 4.13
C ALA A 455 32.82 16.93 5.21
N SER A 456 32.89 18.11 5.83
CA SER A 456 31.92 18.56 6.82
C SER A 456 31.59 20.02 6.63
N ILE A 457 30.38 20.39 7.02
CA ILE A 457 29.91 21.77 7.08
C ILE A 457 29.10 21.99 8.36
N LYS A 458 29.01 23.23 8.77
CA LYS A 458 27.97 23.68 9.70
C LYS A 458 26.81 24.21 8.87
N ASP A 459 25.65 23.57 8.99
CA ASP A 459 24.45 24.00 8.27
C ASP A 459 24.01 25.39 8.78
N PRO A 460 23.93 26.41 7.92
CA PRO A 460 23.61 27.77 8.33
C PRO A 460 22.15 27.97 8.78
N GLU A 461 21.22 27.06 8.42
CA GLU A 461 19.83 27.17 8.81
C GLU A 461 19.54 26.48 10.16
N THR A 462 20.09 25.29 10.33
CA THR A 462 19.87 24.48 11.54
C THR A 462 20.94 24.67 12.60
N ASP A 463 22.05 25.32 12.25
CA ASP A 463 23.25 25.53 13.08
C ASP A 463 23.92 24.19 13.48
N ARG A 464 23.55 23.10 12.87
CA ARG A 464 24.02 21.75 13.16
C ARG A 464 25.21 21.37 12.29
N TYR A 465 26.07 20.51 12.84
CA TYR A 465 27.20 19.97 12.07
C TYR A 465 26.76 18.73 11.28
N TYR A 466 27.17 18.71 10.03
CA TYR A 466 26.95 17.67 9.07
C TYR A 466 28.25 17.15 8.50
N VAL A 467 28.45 15.84 8.50
CA VAL A 467 29.59 15.16 7.87
C VAL A 467 29.06 14.23 6.76
N LEU A 468 29.69 14.29 5.60
CA LEU A 468 29.50 13.34 4.51
C LEU A 468 30.83 12.65 4.19
N ALA A 469 30.84 11.31 4.23
CA ALA A 469 31.94 10.49 3.77
C ALA A 469 31.49 9.67 2.58
N GLN A 470 32.24 9.74 1.49
CA GLN A 470 32.05 8.96 0.26
C GLN A 470 33.24 8.03 0.08
N PHE A 471 33.00 6.79 -0.31
CA PHE A 471 34.07 5.82 -0.50
C PHE A 471 33.79 4.89 -1.66
N LEU A 472 34.86 4.45 -2.27
CA LEU A 472 34.97 3.31 -3.14
C LEU A 472 36.20 2.51 -2.65
N THR A 473 35.95 1.42 -1.92
CA THR A 473 37.02 0.57 -1.38
C THR A 473 36.74 -0.90 -1.63
N SER A 474 37.77 -1.63 -1.99
CA SER A 474 37.75 -3.10 -2.11
C SER A 474 38.93 -3.65 -1.30
N ASP A 475 38.76 -4.81 -0.66
CA ASP A 475 39.81 -5.42 0.10
C ASP A 475 40.99 -5.75 -0.82
N ASN A 476 42.23 -5.39 -0.42
CA ASN A 476 43.41 -5.65 -1.21
C ASN A 476 43.70 -7.15 -1.18
N GLN A 477 43.61 -7.82 -2.32
CA GLN A 477 43.75 -9.27 -2.42
C GLN A 477 45.15 -9.84 -2.17
N THR A 478 46.17 -8.99 -2.20
CA THR A 478 47.54 -9.42 -1.91
C THR A 478 47.84 -9.34 -0.41
N THR A 479 47.36 -8.30 0.27
CA THR A 479 47.78 -7.96 1.62
C THR A 479 46.64 -7.94 2.64
N ASN A 480 45.37 -8.02 2.21
CA ASN A 480 44.19 -8.12 3.05
C ASN A 480 43.25 -9.27 2.66
N LYS A 481 43.78 -10.30 2.00
CA LYS A 481 43.02 -11.45 1.52
C LYS A 481 42.21 -12.14 2.63
N ASP A 482 42.80 -12.23 3.83
CA ASP A 482 42.16 -12.88 4.98
C ASP A 482 41.34 -11.91 5.86
N GLY A 483 41.11 -10.66 5.38
CA GLY A 483 40.30 -9.66 6.08
C GLY A 483 40.91 -9.18 7.40
N GLN A 484 42.27 -9.27 7.50
CA GLN A 484 42.97 -8.80 8.71
C GLN A 484 42.81 -7.27 8.97
N TYR A 485 42.55 -6.50 7.92
CA TYR A 485 42.23 -5.08 8.06
C TYR A 485 40.74 -4.86 7.86
N LYS A 486 40.13 -4.10 8.75
CA LYS A 486 38.73 -3.73 8.71
C LYS A 486 38.56 -2.22 8.68
N LEU A 487 37.53 -1.77 7.96
CA LEU A 487 37.14 -0.37 7.96
C LEU A 487 36.17 -0.11 9.11
N GLY A 488 36.39 0.96 9.87
CA GLY A 488 35.54 1.33 10.98
C GLY A 488 35.29 2.83 11.04
N LEU A 489 34.36 3.18 11.91
CA LEU A 489 33.96 4.53 12.23
C LEU A 489 34.07 4.74 13.74
N ILE A 490 34.64 5.89 14.18
CA ILE A 490 34.65 6.33 15.56
C ILE A 490 34.02 7.73 15.63
N ILE A 491 33.04 7.88 16.51
CA ILE A 491 32.39 9.16 16.82
C ILE A 491 32.74 9.48 18.24
N LYS A 492 33.19 10.73 18.50
CA LYS A 492 33.51 11.21 19.84
C LYS A 492 32.73 12.49 20.12
N SER A 493 32.08 12.53 21.28
CA SER A 493 31.36 13.69 21.73
C SER A 493 32.30 14.81 22.18
N LYS A 494 31.84 16.05 22.08
CA LYS A 494 32.48 17.25 22.65
C LYS A 494 31.79 17.70 23.92
N LYS A 495 30.53 17.32 24.12
CA LYS A 495 29.71 17.70 25.27
C LYS A 495 28.89 16.53 25.80
N ALA A 496 28.51 16.63 27.06
CA ALA A 496 27.52 15.75 27.67
C ALA A 496 26.11 16.01 27.08
N GLY A 497 25.30 14.98 26.96
CA GLY A 497 23.95 15.05 26.40
C GLY A 497 23.91 15.18 24.88
N GLN A 498 25.05 15.04 24.19
CA GLN A 498 25.09 15.09 22.74
C GLN A 498 24.55 13.80 22.13
N ARG A 499 23.83 13.95 21.01
CA ARG A 499 23.41 12.86 20.13
C ARG A 499 23.96 13.11 18.74
N VAL A 500 24.47 12.05 18.10
CA VAL A 500 24.88 12.04 16.70
C VAL A 500 24.20 10.88 16.02
N ASP A 501 23.45 11.17 14.95
CA ASP A 501 22.81 10.17 14.09
C ASP A 501 23.64 9.95 12.85
N VAL A 502 23.84 8.69 12.49
CA VAL A 502 24.64 8.25 11.32
C VAL A 502 23.81 7.33 10.47
N TYR A 503 23.82 7.56 9.16
CA TYR A 503 23.13 6.74 8.18
C TYR A 503 24.09 6.30 7.07
N GLY A 504 24.03 5.02 6.72
CA GLY A 504 24.80 4.42 5.63
C GLY A 504 23.95 4.27 4.39
N ASP A 505 24.58 4.35 3.22
CA ASP A 505 23.95 3.99 1.95
C ASP A 505 23.72 2.48 1.90
N ALA A 506 22.46 2.10 2.08
CA ALA A 506 22.03 0.72 2.25
C ALA A 506 22.32 -0.21 1.07
N GLN A 507 22.63 0.30 -0.09
CA GLN A 507 22.97 -0.54 -1.23
C GLN A 507 24.38 -1.15 -1.09
N PHE A 508 25.24 -0.53 -0.26
CA PHE A 508 26.65 -0.85 -0.27
C PHE A 508 27.26 -1.10 1.10
N VAL A 509 26.69 -0.59 2.19
CA VAL A 509 27.27 -0.70 3.53
C VAL A 509 26.24 -0.82 4.64
N TYR A 510 26.64 -1.46 5.73
CA TYR A 510 25.96 -1.48 7.00
C TYR A 510 26.92 -1.47 8.18
N PHE A 511 26.42 -1.22 9.41
CA PHE A 511 27.23 -1.12 10.62
C PHE A 511 27.16 -2.40 11.44
N ASP A 512 28.35 -2.85 11.91
CA ASP A 512 28.46 -4.09 12.68
C ASP A 512 29.59 -4.00 13.73
N ASP A 513 29.57 -4.88 14.72
CA ASP A 513 30.62 -4.99 15.74
C ASP A 513 31.63 -6.12 15.45
N TYR A 514 31.37 -7.00 14.49
CA TYR A 514 32.14 -8.23 14.25
C TYR A 514 32.37 -9.02 15.54
N ASP A 515 31.41 -8.98 16.49
CA ASP A 515 31.49 -9.56 17.82
C ASP A 515 32.71 -9.08 18.66
N GLN A 516 33.21 -7.86 18.37
CA GLN A 516 34.36 -7.27 19.06
C GLN A 516 33.91 -6.42 20.23
N GLN A 517 34.53 -6.67 21.42
CA GLN A 517 34.22 -5.88 22.61
C GLN A 517 34.52 -4.38 22.40
N GLY A 518 33.59 -3.53 22.79
CA GLY A 518 33.71 -2.08 22.68
C GLY A 518 33.33 -1.49 21.33
N TRP A 519 32.95 -2.34 20.38
CA TRP A 519 32.34 -1.96 19.11
C TRP A 519 30.83 -2.22 19.16
N VAL A 520 30.03 -1.45 18.46
CA VAL A 520 28.56 -1.58 18.47
C VAL A 520 28.01 -1.94 17.11
N LYS A 521 26.92 -2.70 17.11
CA LYS A 521 26.13 -2.97 15.90
C LYS A 521 25.31 -1.74 15.52
N GLY A 522 25.07 -1.59 14.24
CA GLY A 522 24.05 -0.66 13.74
C GLY A 522 22.64 -1.05 14.15
N SER A 523 21.70 -0.20 13.83
CA SER A 523 20.27 -0.35 14.10
C SER A 523 19.49 -0.45 12.78
N ARG A 524 18.42 -1.21 12.80
CA ARG A 524 17.39 -1.22 11.77
C ARG A 524 16.38 -0.08 11.98
N ASN A 525 16.18 0.33 13.25
CA ASN A 525 15.43 1.55 13.57
C ASN A 525 16.28 2.76 13.12
N GLY A 526 15.75 3.54 12.19
CA GLY A 526 16.45 4.58 11.44
C GLY A 526 16.74 4.19 9.98
N SER A 527 16.31 3.00 9.53
CA SER A 527 16.40 2.61 8.11
C SER A 527 15.42 3.38 7.19
N ILE A 528 14.50 4.16 7.76
CA ILE A 528 13.51 4.95 7.01
C ILE A 528 14.19 5.82 5.94
N SER A 529 13.58 5.96 4.77
CA SER A 529 14.08 6.85 3.73
C SER A 529 13.97 8.32 4.13
N ASP A 530 14.98 9.15 3.83
CA ASP A 530 14.97 10.59 4.14
C ASP A 530 13.76 11.31 3.52
N MET A 531 13.41 10.99 2.28
CA MET A 531 12.26 11.57 1.59
C MET A 531 10.93 11.26 2.30
N ALA A 532 10.81 10.08 2.90
CA ALA A 532 9.64 9.68 3.68
C ALA A 532 9.52 10.43 5.02
N CYS A 533 10.61 11.10 5.45
CA CYS A 533 10.63 11.92 6.66
C CYS A 533 10.06 13.32 6.46
N ALA A 534 9.75 13.75 5.22
CA ALA A 534 9.18 15.07 4.96
C ALA A 534 7.87 15.28 5.74
N ALA A 535 7.62 16.52 6.17
CA ALA A 535 6.33 16.87 6.76
C ALA A 535 5.24 16.88 5.67
N ASN A 536 3.99 16.68 6.05
CA ASN A 536 2.82 16.67 5.17
C ASN A 536 2.88 15.62 4.03
N VAL A 537 3.65 14.55 4.19
CA VAL A 537 3.60 13.36 3.34
C VAL A 537 3.17 12.14 4.15
N ILE A 538 2.64 11.13 3.49
CA ILE A 538 2.25 9.87 4.13
C ILE A 538 3.35 8.85 3.85
N SER A 539 4.06 8.44 4.87
CA SER A 539 5.08 7.40 4.80
C SER A 539 4.44 6.02 4.86
N VAL A 540 4.74 5.16 3.88
CA VAL A 540 4.08 3.86 3.73
C VAL A 540 5.07 2.71 3.84
N GLY A 541 4.87 1.86 4.87
CA GLY A 541 5.56 0.59 5.07
C GLY A 541 4.87 -0.58 4.36
N SER A 542 5.50 -1.75 4.40
CA SER A 542 5.07 -2.95 3.68
C SER A 542 4.79 -4.12 4.61
N TYR A 543 3.71 -4.89 4.32
CA TYR A 543 3.49 -6.20 4.90
C TYR A 543 3.22 -7.28 3.84
N ASN A 544 3.42 -8.55 4.21
CA ASN A 544 3.33 -9.69 3.31
C ASN A 544 1.88 -10.10 3.07
N VAL A 545 1.44 -10.16 1.80
CA VAL A 545 0.11 -10.64 1.43
C VAL A 545 0.13 -11.95 0.66
N ARG A 546 1.32 -12.36 0.20
CA ARG A 546 1.52 -13.58 -0.56
C ARG A 546 2.96 -14.06 -0.37
N ASN A 547 3.15 -15.34 -0.18
CA ASN A 547 4.47 -15.97 -0.07
C ASN A 547 4.79 -16.93 -1.22
N ASN A 548 3.83 -17.21 -2.09
CA ASN A 548 4.01 -17.96 -3.32
C ASN A 548 3.11 -17.42 -4.44
N TRP A 549 3.47 -17.66 -5.69
CA TRP A 549 2.71 -17.25 -6.87
C TRP A 549 2.89 -18.22 -8.04
N PRO A 550 1.77 -18.61 -8.70
CA PRO A 550 1.82 -19.41 -9.91
C PRO A 550 2.32 -18.58 -11.09
N SER A 551 3.02 -19.21 -12.03
CA SER A 551 3.55 -18.58 -13.24
C SER A 551 3.06 -19.27 -14.50
N LEU A 552 3.04 -18.55 -15.63
CA LEU A 552 2.60 -19.03 -16.93
C LEU A 552 3.48 -20.15 -17.51
N ASP A 553 4.67 -20.36 -16.97
CA ASP A 553 5.61 -21.42 -17.36
C ASP A 553 5.30 -22.79 -16.74
N GLY A 554 4.24 -22.93 -15.97
CA GLY A 554 3.82 -24.20 -15.36
C GLY A 554 4.35 -24.43 -13.94
N PHE A 555 5.08 -23.47 -13.33
CA PHE A 555 5.66 -23.58 -12.00
C PHE A 555 5.01 -22.61 -11.01
N VAL A 556 5.12 -22.98 -9.72
CA VAL A 556 4.84 -22.07 -8.61
C VAL A 556 6.17 -21.60 -8.01
N TYR A 557 6.35 -20.29 -7.97
CA TYR A 557 7.49 -19.63 -7.32
C TYR A 557 7.09 -19.14 -5.94
N GLY A 558 8.07 -18.96 -5.04
CA GLY A 558 7.78 -18.46 -3.69
C GLY A 558 9.02 -18.40 -2.80
N TYR A 559 8.84 -17.79 -1.64
CA TYR A 559 9.89 -17.65 -0.62
C TYR A 559 9.98 -18.86 0.33
N ASN A 560 8.88 -19.65 0.46
CA ASN A 560 8.80 -20.78 1.39
C ASN A 560 9.05 -22.11 0.67
N LYS A 561 10.21 -22.29 0.04
CA LYS A 561 10.61 -23.64 -0.45
C LYS A 561 11.22 -24.43 0.71
N LYS A 562 10.73 -25.67 0.89
CA LYS A 562 11.23 -26.62 1.88
C LYS A 562 12.76 -26.70 1.83
N GLY A 563 13.43 -26.23 2.88
CA GLY A 563 14.89 -26.20 3.01
C GLY A 563 15.57 -24.83 2.79
N GLN A 564 14.82 -23.77 2.50
CA GLN A 564 15.30 -22.39 2.56
C GLN A 564 14.71 -21.71 3.81
N ASN A 565 15.57 -21.10 4.62
CA ASN A 565 15.20 -20.42 5.88
C ASN A 565 14.46 -19.07 5.69
N ASP A 566 13.91 -18.83 4.50
CA ASP A 566 13.16 -17.60 4.23
C ASP A 566 11.70 -17.81 4.59
N ASP A 567 11.40 -17.59 5.86
CA ASP A 567 10.04 -17.54 6.35
C ASP A 567 9.43 -16.16 6.01
N PHE A 568 8.38 -16.15 5.19
CA PHE A 568 7.64 -14.96 4.76
C PHE A 568 6.15 -15.15 5.11
N PRO A 569 5.79 -15.14 6.39
CA PRO A 569 4.41 -15.35 6.82
C PRO A 569 3.47 -14.29 6.25
N VAL A 570 2.36 -14.76 5.68
CA VAL A 570 1.33 -13.84 5.17
C VAL A 570 0.67 -13.11 6.35
N GLY A 571 0.60 -11.81 6.26
CA GLY A 571 0.08 -10.92 7.29
C GLY A 571 1.15 -10.28 8.18
N GLU A 572 2.39 -10.78 8.16
CA GLU A 572 3.51 -10.23 8.92
C GLU A 572 4.13 -9.02 8.20
N ILE A 573 4.82 -8.16 8.97
CA ILE A 573 5.62 -7.06 8.43
C ILE A 573 6.66 -7.61 7.43
N SER A 574 6.85 -6.93 6.30
CA SER A 574 7.92 -7.34 5.37
C SER A 574 9.27 -7.03 6.01
N ARG A 575 10.16 -8.02 6.06
CA ARG A 575 11.46 -7.91 6.75
C ARG A 575 12.30 -6.72 6.28
N PHE A 576 12.13 -6.33 5.01
CA PHE A 576 12.81 -5.20 4.40
C PHE A 576 12.15 -3.85 4.71
N SER A 577 10.90 -3.82 5.21
CA SER A 577 10.12 -2.59 5.38
C SER A 577 10.80 -1.62 6.35
N SER A 578 11.35 -0.54 5.82
CA SER A 578 12.07 0.47 6.58
C SER A 578 11.19 1.23 7.57
N TYR A 579 11.79 1.63 8.69
CA TYR A 579 11.14 2.35 9.78
C TYR A 579 12.15 3.15 10.60
N GLY A 580 11.65 4.05 11.43
CA GLY A 580 12.52 4.78 12.31
C GLY A 580 11.81 5.72 13.28
N THR A 581 12.44 5.90 14.45
CA THR A 581 12.14 7.00 15.36
C THR A 581 13.09 8.16 15.06
N LEU A 582 12.54 9.24 14.53
CA LEU A 582 13.32 10.38 14.06
C LEU A 582 13.87 11.21 15.23
N ALA A 583 14.82 12.09 14.92
CA ALA A 583 15.40 13.00 15.92
C ALA A 583 14.36 13.99 16.52
N ASP A 584 13.29 14.30 15.76
CA ASP A 584 12.17 15.15 16.20
C ASP A 584 11.08 14.37 16.98
N GLY A 585 11.30 13.09 17.23
CA GLY A 585 10.39 12.21 17.99
C GLY A 585 9.26 11.59 17.18
N ARG A 586 9.13 11.86 15.89
CA ARG A 586 8.16 11.17 15.03
C ARG A 586 8.55 9.73 14.82
N ASN A 587 7.55 8.85 14.82
CA ASN A 587 7.68 7.44 14.43
C ASN A 587 7.14 7.24 13.03
N LEU A 588 7.91 6.65 12.14
CA LEU A 588 7.54 6.33 10.76
C LEU A 588 7.81 4.85 10.45
N PRO A 589 7.03 4.22 9.56
CA PRO A 589 6.03 4.81 8.65
C PRO A 589 4.76 5.27 9.36
N ASP A 590 3.88 6.03 8.68
CA ASP A 590 2.55 6.37 9.19
C ASP A 590 1.63 5.16 9.21
N ILE A 591 1.77 4.26 8.22
CA ILE A 591 0.89 3.11 7.98
C ILE A 591 1.62 2.02 7.18
N CYS A 592 1.22 0.77 7.32
CA CYS A 592 1.67 -0.31 6.45
C CYS A 592 0.55 -0.81 5.52
N ALA A 593 0.90 -1.11 4.28
CA ALA A 593 0.00 -1.65 3.26
C ALA A 593 0.61 -2.90 2.59
N PRO A 594 -0.18 -3.68 1.82
CA PRO A 594 0.33 -4.82 1.07
C PRO A 594 1.45 -4.42 0.12
N GLY A 595 2.67 -4.94 0.34
CA GLY A 595 3.83 -4.63 -0.51
C GLY A 595 4.67 -5.86 -0.90
N ALA A 596 4.39 -7.04 -0.35
CA ALA A 596 5.06 -8.29 -0.73
C ALA A 596 4.06 -9.47 -0.77
N SER A 597 3.89 -10.18 -1.82
CA SER A 597 4.28 -9.99 -3.21
C SER A 597 3.07 -9.49 -3.99
N VAL A 598 3.20 -8.42 -4.72
CA VAL A 598 2.10 -7.77 -5.44
C VAL A 598 2.23 -8.06 -6.94
N ILE A 599 1.12 -8.44 -7.59
CA ILE A 599 1.09 -8.67 -9.04
C ILE A 599 0.46 -7.45 -9.71
N SER A 600 1.16 -6.89 -10.71
CA SER A 600 0.72 -5.72 -11.46
C SER A 600 1.30 -5.69 -12.88
N SER A 601 0.93 -4.66 -13.65
CA SER A 601 1.40 -4.42 -15.02
C SER A 601 2.91 -4.35 -15.10
N VAL A 602 3.47 -4.83 -16.19
CA VAL A 602 4.89 -4.64 -16.50
C VAL A 602 5.06 -4.06 -17.89
N ASN A 603 6.12 -3.31 -18.09
CA ASN A 603 6.47 -2.73 -19.36
C ASN A 603 6.64 -3.83 -20.43
N THR A 604 5.83 -3.77 -21.47
CA THR A 604 5.81 -4.77 -22.55
C THR A 604 7.15 -4.84 -23.25
N TYR A 605 7.82 -3.72 -23.46
CA TYR A 605 9.13 -3.65 -24.10
C TYR A 605 10.20 -4.43 -23.31
N CYS A 606 10.23 -4.30 -21.99
CA CYS A 606 11.17 -5.03 -21.13
C CYS A 606 11.00 -6.56 -21.23
N VAL A 607 9.77 -7.02 -21.40
CA VAL A 607 9.46 -8.46 -21.53
C VAL A 607 9.78 -9.01 -22.92
N THR A 608 9.50 -8.22 -23.96
CA THR A 608 9.61 -8.68 -25.35
C THR A 608 11.00 -8.46 -25.97
N ASN A 609 11.83 -7.62 -25.35
CA ASN A 609 13.18 -7.34 -25.85
C ASN A 609 14.23 -8.26 -25.20
N PRO A 610 14.83 -9.20 -25.95
CA PRO A 610 15.80 -10.15 -25.42
C PRO A 610 17.05 -9.49 -24.83
N SER A 611 17.41 -8.28 -25.29
CA SER A 611 18.58 -7.54 -24.80
C SER A 611 18.40 -6.99 -23.39
N MET A 612 17.16 -6.93 -22.88
CA MET A 612 16.84 -6.45 -21.55
C MET A 612 17.03 -7.51 -20.46
N GLY A 613 17.37 -8.76 -20.83
CA GLY A 613 17.72 -9.84 -19.89
C GLY A 613 16.54 -10.35 -19.05
N TYR A 614 15.34 -9.91 -19.35
CA TYR A 614 14.14 -10.37 -18.65
C TYR A 614 13.73 -11.76 -19.15
N THR A 615 13.48 -12.70 -18.22
CA THR A 615 12.96 -14.03 -18.57
C THR A 615 11.44 -14.03 -18.46
N PRO A 616 10.70 -14.30 -19.56
CA PRO A 616 9.24 -14.42 -19.53
C PRO A 616 8.71 -15.51 -18.60
N ALA A 617 9.61 -16.40 -18.13
CA ALA A 617 9.29 -17.61 -17.36
C ALA A 617 8.54 -17.31 -16.03
N ALA A 618 8.72 -16.16 -15.43
CA ALA A 618 8.12 -15.82 -14.14
C ALA A 618 6.85 -14.97 -14.20
N LEU A 619 6.24 -14.79 -15.40
CA LEU A 619 5.02 -13.99 -15.58
C LEU A 619 3.79 -14.67 -14.97
N GLN A 620 2.92 -13.91 -14.34
CA GLN A 620 1.70 -14.42 -13.71
C GLN A 620 0.48 -14.32 -14.61
N ALA A 621 0.47 -13.38 -15.57
CA ALA A 621 -0.60 -13.28 -16.55
C ALA A 621 -0.15 -12.54 -17.82
N LYS A 622 -0.93 -12.77 -18.89
CA LYS A 622 -0.84 -12.00 -20.13
C LYS A 622 -2.22 -11.76 -20.74
N SER A 623 -2.31 -10.78 -21.62
CA SER A 623 -3.49 -10.52 -22.46
C SER A 623 -3.04 -10.22 -23.88
N ASP A 624 -3.54 -10.99 -24.83
CA ASP A 624 -3.34 -10.74 -26.24
C ASP A 624 -4.57 -9.96 -26.75
N LYS A 625 -4.40 -8.70 -27.12
CA LYS A 625 -5.47 -7.84 -27.60
C LYS A 625 -4.96 -6.90 -28.69
N ASP A 626 -5.71 -6.77 -29.77
CA ASP A 626 -5.44 -5.88 -30.90
C ASP A 626 -4.01 -6.03 -31.49
N GLY A 627 -3.54 -7.31 -31.57
CA GLY A 627 -2.21 -7.66 -32.07
C GLY A 627 -1.05 -7.37 -31.11
N LYS A 628 -1.33 -6.91 -29.89
CA LYS A 628 -0.35 -6.63 -28.84
C LYS A 628 -0.50 -7.56 -27.66
N THR A 629 0.60 -7.91 -27.00
CA THR A 629 0.60 -8.73 -25.78
C THR A 629 1.01 -7.85 -24.60
N TYR A 630 0.20 -7.88 -23.55
CA TYR A 630 0.41 -7.16 -22.30
C TYR A 630 0.65 -8.17 -21.18
N PHE A 631 1.47 -7.80 -20.18
CA PHE A 631 1.94 -8.73 -19.17
C PHE A 631 1.74 -8.20 -17.76
N TRP A 632 1.62 -9.13 -16.80
CA TRP A 632 1.58 -8.88 -15.36
C TRP A 632 2.59 -9.75 -14.64
N HIS A 633 3.32 -9.15 -13.72
CA HIS A 633 4.37 -9.80 -12.94
C HIS A 633 4.28 -9.46 -11.46
N GLN A 634 4.84 -10.35 -10.65
CA GLN A 634 4.99 -10.17 -9.22
C GLN A 634 6.22 -9.29 -8.90
N SER A 635 6.07 -8.38 -7.94
CA SER A 635 7.17 -7.62 -7.35
C SER A 635 6.93 -7.39 -5.85
N LEU A 636 7.97 -6.93 -5.15
CA LEU A 636 7.92 -6.64 -3.72
C LEU A 636 8.68 -5.36 -3.39
N GLY A 637 8.26 -4.69 -2.32
CA GLY A 637 8.84 -3.45 -1.84
C GLY A 637 7.81 -2.55 -1.18
N THR A 638 8.26 -1.60 -0.37
CA THR A 638 7.42 -0.48 0.07
C THR A 638 6.95 0.35 -1.13
N SER A 639 7.70 0.27 -2.24
CA SER A 639 7.29 0.78 -3.55
C SER A 639 5.96 0.20 -4.06
N MET A 640 5.61 -1.05 -3.70
CA MET A 640 4.35 -1.69 -4.08
C MET A 640 3.24 -1.40 -3.07
N ALA A 641 3.59 -1.13 -1.80
CA ALA A 641 2.64 -0.75 -0.76
C ALA A 641 2.11 0.69 -0.93
N THR A 642 2.99 1.61 -1.30
CA THR A 642 2.67 3.04 -1.43
C THR A 642 1.55 3.33 -2.43
N PRO A 643 1.56 2.78 -3.66
CA PRO A 643 0.49 2.99 -4.62
C PRO A 643 -0.85 2.33 -4.23
N VAL A 644 -0.86 1.33 -3.35
CA VAL A 644 -2.11 0.80 -2.77
C VAL A 644 -2.80 1.89 -1.94
N VAL A 645 -2.03 2.57 -1.09
CA VAL A 645 -2.54 3.68 -0.25
C VAL A 645 -2.95 4.85 -1.13
N ALA A 646 -2.11 5.26 -2.07
CA ALA A 646 -2.40 6.38 -2.99
C ALA A 646 -3.66 6.12 -3.84
N GLY A 647 -3.80 4.90 -4.39
CA GLY A 647 -4.98 4.50 -5.16
C GLY A 647 -6.26 4.51 -4.33
N ALA A 648 -6.20 4.06 -3.08
CA ALA A 648 -7.35 4.09 -2.18
C ALA A 648 -7.72 5.53 -1.75
N ILE A 649 -6.73 6.38 -1.50
CA ILE A 649 -6.98 7.81 -1.18
C ILE A 649 -7.64 8.51 -2.37
N ALA A 650 -7.37 8.13 -3.62
CA ALA A 650 -8.11 8.65 -4.77
C ALA A 650 -9.62 8.33 -4.69
N LEU A 651 -10.01 7.17 -4.13
CA LEU A 651 -11.41 6.82 -3.89
C LEU A 651 -12.02 7.71 -2.79
N TRP A 652 -11.25 8.03 -1.76
CA TRP A 652 -11.66 8.95 -0.69
C TRP A 652 -11.83 10.38 -1.22
N LEU A 653 -10.92 10.83 -2.10
CA LEU A 653 -10.98 12.14 -2.75
C LEU A 653 -12.15 12.26 -3.75
N GLU A 654 -12.55 11.17 -4.40
CA GLU A 654 -13.80 11.14 -5.18
C GLU A 654 -15.01 11.35 -4.27
N ALA A 655 -15.02 10.73 -3.09
CA ALA A 655 -16.09 10.88 -2.12
C ALA A 655 -16.11 12.29 -1.49
N ASN A 656 -14.94 12.80 -1.11
CA ASN A 656 -14.77 14.15 -0.54
C ASN A 656 -13.53 14.85 -1.12
N PRO A 657 -13.68 15.71 -2.13
CA PRO A 657 -12.56 16.38 -2.81
C PRO A 657 -11.81 17.42 -1.94
N ASN A 658 -12.32 17.74 -0.75
CA ASN A 658 -11.75 18.75 0.14
C ASN A 658 -10.87 18.18 1.26
N LEU A 659 -10.63 16.86 1.27
CA LEU A 659 -9.77 16.24 2.27
C LEU A 659 -8.36 16.84 2.20
N THR A 660 -7.85 17.23 3.35
CA THR A 660 -6.47 17.67 3.53
C THR A 660 -5.57 16.50 3.94
N TYR A 661 -4.24 16.71 3.89
CA TYR A 661 -3.28 15.76 4.45
C TYR A 661 -3.61 15.38 5.91
N LYS A 662 -3.96 16.37 6.75
CA LYS A 662 -4.30 16.13 8.16
C LYS A 662 -5.52 15.24 8.33
N ASP A 663 -6.55 15.45 7.52
CA ASP A 663 -7.76 14.61 7.54
C ASP A 663 -7.43 13.17 7.15
N VAL A 664 -6.67 13.00 6.06
CA VAL A 664 -6.29 11.69 5.56
C VAL A 664 -5.45 10.92 6.58
N VAL A 665 -4.42 11.55 7.17
CA VAL A 665 -3.57 10.88 8.19
C VAL A 665 -4.36 10.54 9.45
N ARG A 666 -5.25 11.42 9.90
CA ARG A 666 -6.13 11.14 11.04
C ARG A 666 -7.03 9.92 10.75
N ILE A 667 -7.70 9.91 9.60
CA ILE A 667 -8.58 8.81 9.19
C ILE A 667 -7.79 7.50 9.09
N ILE A 668 -6.59 7.52 8.50
CA ILE A 668 -5.69 6.36 8.44
C ILE A 668 -5.43 5.82 9.85
N LYS A 669 -5.05 6.70 10.81
CA LYS A 669 -4.72 6.30 12.18
C LYS A 669 -5.92 5.74 12.95
N GLU A 670 -7.10 6.31 12.74
CA GLU A 670 -8.34 5.90 13.39
C GLU A 670 -8.89 4.57 12.85
N THR A 671 -8.65 4.27 11.57
CA THR A 671 -9.24 3.11 10.90
C THR A 671 -8.26 1.96 10.63
N ALA A 672 -6.99 2.12 10.99
CA ALA A 672 -5.96 1.10 10.81
C ALA A 672 -6.28 -0.19 11.58
N VAL A 673 -6.09 -1.34 10.94
CA VAL A 673 -6.30 -2.65 11.57
C VAL A 673 -5.11 -3.02 12.44
N LYS A 674 -5.37 -3.39 13.69
CA LYS A 674 -4.39 -3.85 14.67
C LYS A 674 -4.65 -5.32 15.01
N ASP A 675 -4.24 -6.22 14.13
CA ASP A 675 -4.35 -7.67 14.35
C ASP A 675 -3.20 -8.22 15.24
N SER A 676 -3.14 -9.54 15.40
CA SER A 676 -2.13 -10.19 16.23
C SER A 676 -0.69 -9.93 15.75
N TYR A 677 -0.46 -9.78 14.46
CA TYR A 677 0.87 -9.45 13.95
C TYR A 677 1.31 -8.04 14.35
N VAL A 678 0.40 -7.06 14.24
CA VAL A 678 0.67 -5.66 14.63
C VAL A 678 0.93 -5.56 16.13
N THR A 679 0.17 -6.30 16.96
CA THR A 679 0.24 -6.19 18.42
C THR A 679 1.34 -7.04 19.06
N SER A 680 1.86 -8.07 18.36
CA SER A 680 2.91 -8.97 18.85
C SER A 680 4.32 -8.67 18.34
N THR A 681 4.49 -7.68 17.46
CA THR A 681 5.79 -7.28 16.93
C THR A 681 6.68 -6.69 18.03
N GLY A 682 7.96 -7.05 18.02
CA GLY A 682 8.93 -6.60 19.04
C GLY A 682 9.21 -5.10 19.03
N ASP A 683 9.10 -4.44 17.87
CA ASP A 683 9.22 -2.98 17.73
C ASP A 683 7.95 -2.41 17.11
N PRO A 684 7.08 -1.76 17.89
CA PRO A 684 5.80 -1.23 17.41
C PRO A 684 5.96 -0.12 16.37
N VAL A 685 7.12 0.54 16.28
CA VAL A 685 7.39 1.58 15.28
C VAL A 685 7.29 1.04 13.86
N GLN A 686 7.63 -0.23 13.63
CA GLN A 686 7.63 -0.86 12.29
C GLN A 686 6.28 -0.78 11.58
N TRP A 687 5.17 -0.78 12.33
CA TRP A 687 3.82 -0.80 11.79
C TRP A 687 3.19 0.57 11.63
N GLY A 688 3.77 1.63 12.23
CA GLY A 688 3.10 2.90 12.35
C GLY A 688 1.74 2.76 13.03
N ALA A 689 0.67 3.22 12.40
CA ALA A 689 -0.68 3.05 12.93
C ALA A 689 -1.22 1.60 12.83
N GLY A 690 -0.64 0.74 11.99
CA GLY A 690 -1.08 -0.64 11.73
C GLY A 690 -1.21 -0.97 10.26
N LYS A 691 -2.18 -1.83 9.90
CA LYS A 691 -2.50 -2.20 8.51
C LYS A 691 -3.56 -1.27 7.93
N PHE A 692 -3.33 -0.80 6.72
CA PHE A 692 -4.22 0.11 6.02
C PHE A 692 -5.57 -0.55 5.65
N ASP A 693 -6.68 0.10 6.01
CA ASP A 693 -8.04 -0.29 5.63
C ASP A 693 -8.71 0.82 4.81
N ALA A 694 -8.69 0.66 3.49
CA ALA A 694 -9.29 1.62 2.56
C ALA A 694 -10.81 1.74 2.73
N TYR A 695 -11.49 0.63 3.04
CA TYR A 695 -12.94 0.59 3.15
C TYR A 695 -13.41 1.26 4.44
N ALA A 696 -12.78 0.95 5.58
CA ALA A 696 -13.10 1.63 6.83
C ALA A 696 -12.83 3.14 6.74
N GLY A 697 -11.70 3.53 6.12
CA GLY A 697 -11.39 4.94 5.90
C GLY A 697 -12.40 5.65 5.00
N LEU A 698 -12.85 5.04 3.89
CA LEU A 698 -13.90 5.63 3.06
C LEU A 698 -15.22 5.80 3.82
N LYS A 699 -15.58 4.84 4.64
CA LYS A 699 -16.79 4.98 5.50
C LYS A 699 -16.68 6.16 6.43
N GLN A 700 -15.51 6.37 7.04
CA GLN A 700 -15.25 7.53 7.89
C GLN A 700 -15.35 8.85 7.11
N VAL A 701 -14.74 8.92 5.91
CA VAL A 701 -14.87 10.09 4.99
C VAL A 701 -16.33 10.41 4.69
N LEU A 702 -17.14 9.38 4.42
CA LEU A 702 -18.57 9.56 4.10
C LEU A 702 -19.38 9.99 5.32
N LEU A 703 -19.08 9.47 6.51
CA LEU A 703 -19.71 9.89 7.76
C LEU A 703 -19.41 11.37 8.01
N GLU A 704 -18.18 11.80 7.97
CA GLU A 704 -17.78 13.19 8.21
C GLU A 704 -18.34 14.16 7.15
N LYS A 705 -18.41 13.75 5.89
CA LYS A 705 -19.04 14.55 4.84
C LYS A 705 -20.54 14.77 5.12
N ASN A 706 -21.23 13.77 5.68
CA ASN A 706 -22.64 13.89 6.03
C ASN A 706 -22.84 14.69 7.32
N GLU A 707 -21.85 14.71 8.21
CA GLU A 707 -21.88 15.45 9.49
C GLU A 707 -21.64 16.96 9.32
N THR A 708 -21.02 17.42 8.23
CA THR A 708 -20.87 18.87 7.95
C THR A 708 -22.21 19.60 7.70
N GLY A 709 -23.32 18.85 7.59
CA GLY A 709 -24.70 19.40 7.61
C GLY A 709 -25.36 19.45 8.99
N ILE A 710 -24.76 18.83 10.02
CA ILE A 710 -25.29 18.75 11.38
C ILE A 710 -24.15 19.09 12.35
N GLN A 711 -24.24 20.26 13.00
CA GLN A 711 -23.21 20.65 13.98
C GLN A 711 -23.19 19.69 15.18
N GLY A 712 -22.03 19.07 15.38
CA GLY A 712 -21.50 18.66 16.66
C GLY A 712 -22.00 17.34 17.26
N VAL A 713 -21.27 16.24 17.02
CA VAL A 713 -21.25 15.11 17.95
C VAL A 713 -19.80 14.78 18.32
N LYS A 714 -19.47 14.92 19.59
CA LYS A 714 -18.24 14.43 20.21
C LYS A 714 -18.37 12.92 20.41
N THR A 715 -17.43 12.13 19.86
CA THR A 715 -17.32 10.69 20.12
C THR A 715 -16.71 10.43 21.50
N GLY A 716 -17.57 10.26 22.51
CA GLY A 716 -17.30 9.42 23.67
C GLY A 716 -18.07 8.12 23.46
N GLN A 717 -17.62 7.00 24.02
CA GLN A 717 -18.40 5.76 24.07
C GLN A 717 -19.69 6.04 24.86
N GLU A 718 -20.76 6.44 24.16
CA GLU A 718 -22.08 6.59 24.73
C GLU A 718 -22.94 5.47 24.16
N GLU A 719 -23.67 4.79 25.04
CA GLU A 719 -24.69 3.81 24.66
C GLU A 719 -25.68 4.47 23.72
N LEU A 720 -25.93 3.86 22.56
CA LEU A 720 -26.92 4.35 21.62
C LEU A 720 -28.33 4.14 22.19
N PRO A 721 -29.24 5.12 22.06
CA PRO A 721 -30.61 4.95 22.48
C PRO A 721 -31.28 3.83 21.68
N ILE A 722 -32.09 3.01 22.38
CA ILE A 722 -32.94 1.99 21.76
C ILE A 722 -34.25 2.66 21.40
N ILE A 723 -34.59 2.67 20.09
CA ILE A 723 -35.83 3.22 19.59
C ILE A 723 -36.74 2.07 19.13
N THR A 724 -37.86 1.88 19.77
CA THR A 724 -38.80 0.79 19.48
C THR A 724 -40.14 1.36 19.03
N MET A 725 -40.63 0.97 17.86
CA MET A 725 -41.97 1.33 17.40
C MET A 725 -43.01 0.64 18.26
N THR A 726 -43.88 1.40 18.94
CA THR A 726 -44.98 0.93 19.78
C THR A 726 -46.32 0.99 19.08
N GLY A 727 -46.40 1.58 17.90
CA GLY A 727 -47.55 1.67 17.01
C GLY A 727 -47.17 2.15 15.63
N SER A 728 -48.14 2.29 14.73
CA SER A 728 -47.87 2.79 13.36
C SER A 728 -47.37 4.25 13.34
N ARG A 729 -47.63 4.99 14.42
CA ARG A 729 -47.28 6.41 14.57
C ARG A 729 -46.88 6.78 16.00
N SER A 730 -46.31 5.82 16.75
CA SER A 730 -45.74 6.05 18.07
C SER A 730 -44.53 5.21 18.27
N PHE A 731 -43.56 5.71 19.04
CA PHE A 731 -42.36 4.97 19.37
C PHE A 731 -41.83 5.34 20.76
N THR A 732 -41.22 4.36 21.41
CA THR A 732 -40.55 4.53 22.70
C THR A 732 -39.06 4.65 22.50
N ILE A 733 -38.45 5.57 23.23
CA ILE A 733 -36.99 5.77 23.28
C ILE A 733 -36.52 5.37 24.67
N PHE A 734 -35.55 4.49 24.71
CA PHE A 734 -34.88 4.05 25.94
C PHE A 734 -33.37 4.32 25.82
N LEU A 735 -32.77 4.91 26.86
CA LEU A 735 -31.32 5.11 26.98
C LEU A 735 -30.93 4.79 28.42
N ALA A 736 -30.17 3.70 28.61
CA ALA A 736 -29.73 3.29 29.93
C ALA A 736 -28.94 4.41 30.63
N ASP A 737 -29.09 4.48 31.94
CA ASP A 737 -28.44 5.45 32.83
C ASP A 737 -28.73 6.95 32.55
N ALA A 738 -29.62 7.28 31.61
CA ALA A 738 -29.99 8.66 31.36
C ALA A 738 -30.90 9.21 32.48
N LYS A 739 -30.52 10.33 33.06
CA LYS A 739 -31.38 11.08 34.01
C LYS A 739 -32.40 11.98 33.31
N GLN A 740 -32.11 12.32 32.08
CA GLN A 740 -32.92 13.17 31.22
C GLN A 740 -32.73 12.77 29.76
N LEU A 741 -33.80 12.75 28.99
CA LEU A 741 -33.81 12.52 27.56
C LEU A 741 -34.19 13.82 26.85
N ASN A 742 -33.31 14.29 25.97
CA ASN A 742 -33.58 15.38 25.04
C ASN A 742 -33.72 14.79 23.64
N VAL A 743 -34.94 14.62 23.17
CA VAL A 743 -35.26 14.03 21.88
C VAL A 743 -35.45 15.10 20.84
N ARG A 744 -34.83 14.94 19.69
CA ARG A 744 -35.00 15.80 18.51
C ARG A 744 -35.32 14.93 17.30
N ALA A 745 -36.33 15.30 16.54
CA ALA A 745 -36.66 14.63 15.29
C ALA A 745 -36.54 15.60 14.10
N TYR A 746 -35.92 15.12 13.07
CA TYR A 746 -35.64 15.86 11.84
C TYR A 746 -36.22 15.12 10.63
N ASN A 747 -36.58 15.87 9.57
CA ASN A 747 -36.84 15.29 8.26
C ASN A 747 -35.53 15.02 7.53
N LEU A 748 -35.59 14.38 6.36
CA LEU A 748 -34.39 14.06 5.56
C LEU A 748 -33.64 15.30 5.01
N SER A 749 -34.26 16.48 5.01
CA SER A 749 -33.57 17.73 4.66
C SER A 749 -32.89 18.41 5.86
N GLY A 750 -32.93 17.78 7.05
CA GLY A 750 -32.29 18.27 8.27
C GLY A 750 -33.10 19.32 9.04
N GLN A 751 -34.37 19.57 8.65
CA GLN A 751 -35.24 20.48 9.36
C GLN A 751 -35.75 19.83 10.65
N LEU A 752 -35.61 20.51 11.77
CA LEU A 752 -36.16 20.11 13.05
C LEU A 752 -37.71 20.18 13.02
N LEU A 753 -38.35 19.04 13.29
CA LEU A 753 -39.79 18.90 13.27
C LEU A 753 -40.40 18.73 14.68
N HIS A 754 -39.64 18.13 15.58
CA HIS A 754 -40.07 17.85 16.94
C HIS A 754 -38.89 17.94 17.91
N SER A 755 -39.14 18.48 19.10
CA SER A 755 -38.21 18.51 20.20
C SER A 755 -38.93 18.28 21.52
N GLN A 756 -38.49 17.27 22.29
CA GLN A 756 -39.09 16.91 23.57
C GLN A 756 -37.99 16.64 24.61
N ALA A 757 -38.19 17.18 25.81
CA ALA A 757 -37.38 16.79 26.97
C ALA A 757 -38.25 15.97 27.93
N ALA A 758 -37.67 14.86 28.43
CA ALA A 758 -38.33 14.00 29.41
C ALA A 758 -37.36 13.65 30.53
N SER A 759 -37.86 13.48 31.74
CA SER A 759 -37.07 13.02 32.89
C SER A 759 -37.02 11.49 32.92
N GLY A 760 -35.84 10.93 33.25
CA GLY A 760 -35.60 9.49 33.30
C GLY A 760 -35.00 8.92 32.01
N TYR A 761 -34.97 7.60 31.97
CA TYR A 761 -34.27 6.80 30.94
C TYR A 761 -35.17 6.33 29.79
N GLU A 762 -36.46 6.65 29.85
CA GLU A 762 -37.47 6.20 28.86
C GLU A 762 -38.48 7.33 28.57
N THR A 763 -38.89 7.49 27.31
CA THR A 763 -39.95 8.40 26.90
C THR A 763 -40.69 7.89 25.67
N ASN A 764 -42.00 8.19 25.60
CA ASN A 764 -42.81 7.89 24.42
C ASN A 764 -42.99 9.14 23.55
N ILE A 765 -42.89 8.96 22.25
CA ILE A 765 -43.12 10.00 21.25
C ILE A 765 -44.35 9.63 20.45
N ASP A 766 -45.34 10.53 20.47
CA ASP A 766 -46.50 10.47 19.61
C ASP A 766 -46.23 11.21 18.30
N ALA A 767 -46.10 10.46 17.21
CA ALA A 767 -45.89 10.95 15.86
C ALA A 767 -47.18 10.93 15.02
N SER A 768 -48.36 10.91 15.65
CA SER A 768 -49.66 10.88 14.97
C SER A 768 -49.90 12.06 14.03
N SER A 769 -49.32 13.23 14.37
CA SER A 769 -49.39 14.47 13.56
C SER A 769 -48.29 14.55 12.47
N TRP A 770 -47.34 13.60 12.44
CA TRP A 770 -46.27 13.66 11.46
C TRP A 770 -46.73 13.08 10.12
N ALA A 771 -46.23 13.61 9.02
CA ALA A 771 -46.50 13.05 7.70
C ALA A 771 -45.88 11.65 7.58
N LYS A 772 -46.42 10.81 6.70
CA LYS A 772 -45.79 9.53 6.38
C LYS A 772 -44.43 9.80 5.74
N GLY A 773 -43.40 9.14 6.23
CA GLY A 773 -42.05 9.34 5.74
C GLY A 773 -40.95 8.85 6.64
N VAL A 774 -39.71 9.21 6.27
CA VAL A 774 -38.50 8.86 7.00
C VAL A 774 -38.08 10.03 7.88
N TYR A 775 -37.76 9.75 9.13
CA TYR A 775 -37.33 10.71 10.13
C TYR A 775 -36.00 10.28 10.77
N LEU A 776 -35.23 11.26 11.21
CA LEU A 776 -33.98 11.08 11.94
C LEU A 776 -34.22 11.50 13.40
N ILE A 777 -34.03 10.60 14.33
CA ILE A 777 -34.22 10.81 15.78
C ILE A 777 -32.86 10.90 16.45
N GLN A 778 -32.61 12.02 17.12
CA GLN A 778 -31.40 12.25 17.92
C GLN A 778 -31.81 12.36 19.39
N VAL A 779 -31.04 11.70 20.28
CA VAL A 779 -31.30 11.70 21.72
C VAL A 779 -30.02 12.11 22.46
N ASN A 780 -30.10 13.14 23.30
CA ASN A 780 -28.96 13.66 24.11
C ASN A 780 -27.71 13.96 23.31
N GLY A 781 -27.84 14.29 22.01
CA GLY A 781 -26.69 14.55 21.13
C GLY A 781 -26.06 13.31 20.53
N SER A 782 -26.60 12.08 20.78
CA SER A 782 -26.13 10.83 20.15
C SER A 782 -26.28 10.86 18.63
N PRO A 783 -25.63 9.96 17.89
CA PRO A 783 -25.86 9.77 16.47
C PRO A 783 -27.35 9.55 16.16
N ALA A 784 -27.88 10.27 15.16
CA ALA A 784 -29.28 10.19 14.82
C ALA A 784 -29.64 8.81 14.24
N GLN A 785 -30.74 8.21 14.75
CA GLN A 785 -31.26 6.94 14.25
C GLN A 785 -32.44 7.17 13.31
N ARG A 786 -32.54 6.36 12.29
CA ARG A 786 -33.60 6.45 11.28
C ARG A 786 -34.84 5.68 11.73
N ILE A 787 -36.00 6.33 11.67
CA ILE A 787 -37.31 5.68 11.82
C ILE A 787 -38.19 5.93 10.60
N VAL A 788 -39.23 5.10 10.42
CA VAL A 788 -40.20 5.25 9.33
C VAL A 788 -41.60 5.36 9.95
N ILE A 789 -42.32 6.41 9.64
CA ILE A 789 -43.71 6.62 10.01
C ILE A 789 -44.61 6.25 8.80
N TYR A 790 -45.58 5.35 9.02
CA TYR A 790 -46.44 4.76 8.00
C TYR A 790 -47.81 5.39 7.92
#